data_9cd02f999d9788658d44ca7b00d5636b
#
_entry.id   9cd02f999d9788658d44ca7b00d5636b
#
_cell.length_a   1.000
_cell.length_b   1.000
_cell.length_c   1.000
_cell.angle_alpha   90.00
_cell.angle_beta   90.00
_cell.angle_gamma   90.00
#
_symmetry.space_group_name_H-M   'P 1'
#
loop_
_entity.id
_entity.type
_entity.pdbx_description
1 polymer ?
#
loop_
_entity_poly.entity_id
_entity_poly.type
_entity_poly.pdbx_seq_one_letter_code
_entity_poly.pdbx_strand_id
1 'polypeptide(L)'
;ALIRAIEVKGIQFRRENALNYLTARSLDIISSDIQAFNLAGESLPSAKKTEKKSLNEAEADSLVRSLSLYELISPVLHTVSIGTVGIGQAKLQYSFAVKDKIEMYKLANFDFQANDFRIDSVSEAQRGFWYSRGFSFEATGIEGLMTARNHRFTVKRMTLDTESGDFNLERIRLYPLSVCGQNDYMAGSIDTVGIRGLLYDKGISARLLKIDRPNLRYVLFSSFNKKDVKSVKPANSRVDVESILNPFLRYFSVKRLSLNHAYVTIDDKSMSDPVTYKLNDFNFFATGIWVNRQTGKGSGLFFDYGNMGFNFSRFDNYLPGKEYRLSVRKGQFSTVKGILELQDIKLLPQNTMEKKAKTYIRFSSPGLRIGGLKRIPERLDRNIRVASFRVDSPDVQVCRSDGSGMSASLKGLALEGVSWDSTLLKLGSVHMESPVADIYSGHFLDTLQNQTKLGSVDLYTALEKVAGRIFLGRFSLKDANIRYAYYGKSDSLQHQKLDTTNLFIEGLAVDTRLRTYKLDDIRFSTRNLELPLDNGFYTLKVGAVDLTGSSVVIDRIRLISPYPKMQFAYLQPHHKDWFDVSVGQVALAGIDLSTYLSEKVLRIADVQVSDAVLQNFKNQKIPIPRRIVPMIYTGLQKAPVKLDFQRVGIKNFSVVYEELAKKGTVPGKLFFTDMNGTFTGFTNIVSRPDQYIVLDADGKLMGKGNFTATWKLPVDSLNDRFLLNARLDSFDLTALNELLVPLASAEVQSGWVREMAFSTEASSKGATVEMVFLYNGLKAALLKEKDGVLTDKKFLTGLVNRVLKQNNPDKTGKGFNKPRHSSVSIIRDPYHSTFNYLWQILRPPLIESVGMSKKKQDTAKEIMTFFAKVKNFFRGKKNVSGKNISEGEGKDVLLLEFEPINN
;
A
#
# COMPACT_ATOMS: atom_id res chain seq x y z
N ALA A 1 3.80 -72.12 24.03
CA ALA A 1 2.58 -71.65 24.71
C ALA A 1 2.32 -72.56 25.90
N LEU A 2 1.99 -71.98 27.04
CA LEU A 2 1.55 -72.71 28.23
C LEU A 2 0.04 -72.43 28.34
N ILE A 3 -0.76 -73.56 28.25
CA ILE A 3 -2.25 -73.45 28.39
C ILE A 3 -2.59 -74.15 29.71
N ARG A 4 -3.35 -73.50 30.58
CA ARG A 4 -3.70 -74.08 31.88
C ARG A 4 -4.95 -74.89 31.83
N ALA A 5 -5.93 -74.51 31.03
CA ALA A 5 -7.14 -75.32 30.88
C ALA A 5 -7.76 -75.08 29.48
N ILE A 6 -8.36 -76.15 28.94
CA ILE A 6 -9.27 -76.10 27.83
C ILE A 6 -10.57 -76.69 28.25
N GLU A 7 -11.66 -75.93 28.16
CA GLU A 7 -12.99 -76.36 28.48
C GLU A 7 -13.87 -76.42 27.24
N VAL A 8 -14.55 -77.54 27.01
CA VAL A 8 -15.53 -77.68 25.96
C VAL A 8 -16.86 -78.06 26.54
N LYS A 9 -17.88 -77.26 26.26
CA LYS A 9 -19.25 -77.50 26.83
C LYS A 9 -20.21 -77.79 25.73
N GLY A 10 -21.10 -78.71 26.03
CA GLY A 10 -22.25 -79.06 25.17
C GLY A 10 -21.85 -79.77 23.87
N ILE A 11 -20.82 -80.65 23.95
CA ILE A 11 -20.33 -81.38 22.78
C ILE A 11 -21.46 -82.38 22.35
N GLN A 12 -21.71 -82.37 21.09
CA GLN A 12 -22.58 -83.37 20.42
C GLN A 12 -21.91 -83.78 19.12
N PHE A 13 -21.90 -85.11 18.92
CA PHE A 13 -21.46 -85.71 17.71
C PHE A 13 -22.64 -86.36 16.99
N ARG A 14 -22.90 -86.01 15.76
CA ARG A 14 -24.04 -86.55 14.98
C ARG A 14 -23.53 -87.07 13.64
N ARG A 15 -24.03 -88.20 13.23
CA ARG A 15 -23.81 -88.79 11.92
C ARG A 15 -25.11 -88.83 11.11
N GLU A 16 -25.16 -88.17 10.03
CA GLU A 16 -26.32 -88.13 9.10
C GLU A 16 -25.85 -88.35 7.68
N ASN A 17 -26.51 -89.24 6.93
CA ASN A 17 -26.19 -89.57 5.52
C ASN A 17 -24.70 -89.84 5.28
N ALA A 18 -24.05 -90.63 6.15
CA ALA A 18 -22.61 -90.90 6.18
C ALA A 18 -21.66 -89.78 6.43
N LEU A 19 -22.19 -88.59 6.74
CA LEU A 19 -21.42 -87.43 7.08
C LEU A 19 -21.34 -87.19 8.61
N ASN A 20 -20.15 -86.75 9.10
CA ASN A 20 -19.95 -86.53 10.54
C ASN A 20 -20.03 -85.04 10.87
N TYR A 21 -20.84 -84.73 11.86
CA TYR A 21 -21.08 -83.38 12.37
C TYR A 21 -20.65 -83.30 13.85
N LEU A 22 -19.80 -82.32 14.17
CA LEU A 22 -19.42 -81.93 15.53
C LEU A 22 -20.05 -80.59 15.90
N THR A 23 -20.84 -80.57 16.96
CA THR A 23 -21.34 -79.32 17.49
C THR A 23 -20.95 -79.20 18.94
N ALA A 24 -20.62 -77.95 19.37
CA ALA A 24 -20.34 -77.62 20.77
C ALA A 24 -20.99 -76.28 21.09
N ARG A 25 -21.35 -76.06 22.37
CA ARG A 25 -21.86 -74.82 22.84
C ARG A 25 -20.72 -73.77 22.98
N SER A 26 -19.62 -74.18 23.62
CA SER A 26 -18.42 -73.33 23.75
C SER A 26 -17.17 -74.20 23.77
N LEU A 27 -16.06 -73.55 23.32
CA LEU A 27 -14.67 -73.98 23.46
C LEU A 27 -13.91 -72.84 24.13
N ASP A 28 -13.48 -73.02 25.37
CA ASP A 28 -12.81 -71.97 26.14
C ASP A 28 -11.37 -72.42 26.50
N ILE A 29 -10.38 -71.60 26.11
CA ILE A 29 -8.97 -71.71 26.45
C ILE A 29 -8.64 -70.71 27.54
N ILE A 30 -8.29 -71.18 28.73
CA ILE A 30 -8.21 -70.35 29.92
C ILE A 30 -6.73 -70.24 30.37
N SER A 31 -6.35 -69.02 30.77
CA SER A 31 -5.04 -68.68 31.36
C SER A 31 -3.83 -69.18 30.57
N SER A 32 -3.76 -68.85 29.29
CA SER A 32 -2.63 -69.19 28.41
C SER A 32 -1.52 -68.15 28.49
N ASP A 33 -0.28 -68.62 28.47
CA ASP A 33 0.95 -67.79 28.28
C ASP A 33 1.55 -68.20 26.92
N ILE A 34 1.51 -67.26 26.01
CA ILE A 34 1.90 -67.45 24.60
C ILE A 34 3.14 -66.63 24.32
N GLN A 35 4.27 -67.27 24.01
CA GLN A 35 5.50 -66.61 23.56
C GLN A 35 5.73 -67.07 22.11
N ALA A 36 5.83 -66.15 21.21
CA ALA A 36 6.09 -66.36 19.81
C ALA A 36 7.36 -65.57 19.41
N PHE A 37 8.24 -66.21 18.66
CA PHE A 37 9.50 -65.64 18.21
C PHE A 37 9.61 -65.82 16.69
N ASN A 38 9.97 -64.75 15.99
CA ASN A 38 10.37 -64.82 14.60
C ASN A 38 11.77 -64.17 14.49
N LEU A 39 12.80 -64.97 14.76
CA LEU A 39 14.17 -64.52 14.77
C LEU A 39 14.90 -64.81 13.42
N ALA A 40 14.25 -65.48 12.49
CA ALA A 40 14.79 -65.68 11.17
C ALA A 40 14.73 -64.35 10.43
N GLY A 41 15.85 -63.71 10.33
CA GLY A 41 16.03 -62.56 9.46
C GLY A 41 16.11 -63.02 8.01
N GLU A 42 15.01 -63.55 7.46
CA GLU A 42 14.87 -63.65 6.03
C GLU A 42 14.74 -62.22 5.47
N SER A 43 15.88 -61.73 4.94
CA SER A 43 15.81 -60.70 3.93
C SER A 43 14.80 -61.18 2.88
N LEU A 44 13.67 -60.51 2.83
CA LEU A 44 12.82 -60.51 1.64
C LEU A 44 13.79 -60.35 0.45
N PRO A 45 13.78 -61.25 -0.55
CA PRO A 45 14.75 -61.22 -1.65
C PRO A 45 14.73 -59.83 -2.24
N SER A 46 15.85 -59.14 -2.15
CA SER A 46 16.09 -57.91 -2.88
C SER A 46 15.70 -58.17 -4.31
N ALA A 47 14.58 -57.62 -4.72
CA ALA A 47 14.16 -57.63 -6.12
C ALA A 47 15.27 -56.94 -6.91
N LYS A 48 16.21 -57.74 -7.48
CA LYS A 48 17.05 -57.28 -8.56
C LYS A 48 16.14 -56.68 -9.60
N LYS A 49 16.46 -55.47 -9.99
CA LYS A 49 15.89 -54.85 -11.19
C LYS A 49 15.94 -55.82 -12.36
N THR A 50 14.89 -56.50 -12.61
CA THR A 50 14.61 -57.19 -13.84
C THR A 50 13.25 -56.72 -14.35
N GLU A 51 13.26 -56.41 -15.60
CA GLU A 51 12.26 -55.85 -16.47
C GLU A 51 10.78 -56.09 -16.12
N LYS A 52 9.99 -55.02 -16.35
CA LYS A 52 8.54 -55.02 -16.37
C LYS A 52 8.00 -56.21 -17.17
N LYS A 53 7.61 -57.26 -16.49
CA LYS A 53 6.58 -58.18 -16.93
C LYS A 53 5.43 -58.08 -15.94
N SER A 54 4.28 -57.75 -16.44
CA SER A 54 3.00 -57.75 -15.70
C SER A 54 2.77 -59.17 -15.17
N LEU A 55 2.97 -59.38 -13.87
CA LEU A 55 2.54 -60.60 -13.19
C LEU A 55 1.00 -60.63 -13.22
N ASN A 56 0.44 -61.68 -13.82
CA ASN A 56 -0.98 -61.95 -13.79
C ASN A 56 -1.45 -62.13 -12.37
N GLU A 57 -2.66 -61.59 -12.03
CA GLU A 57 -3.30 -61.67 -10.73
C GLU A 57 -3.45 -63.14 -10.19
N ALA A 58 -3.33 -64.14 -11.05
CA ALA A 58 -3.38 -65.54 -10.67
C ALA A 58 -2.12 -66.08 -9.99
N GLU A 59 -0.91 -65.46 -10.18
CA GLU A 59 0.33 -65.96 -9.57
C GLU A 59 0.57 -65.42 -8.17
N ALA A 60 -0.02 -64.29 -7.80
CA ALA A 60 0.02 -63.75 -6.45
C ALA A 60 -0.85 -64.53 -5.47
N ASP A 61 -1.93 -65.13 -5.93
CA ASP A 61 -2.85 -65.95 -5.12
C ASP A 61 -2.26 -67.34 -4.84
N SER A 62 -1.25 -67.83 -5.57
CA SER A 62 -0.66 -69.15 -5.38
C SER A 62 0.36 -69.30 -4.26
N LEU A 63 0.90 -68.16 -3.74
CA LEU A 63 1.98 -68.17 -2.75
C LEU A 63 1.52 -68.16 -1.31
N VAL A 64 0.21 -68.14 -1.03
CA VAL A 64 -0.39 -68.21 0.33
C VAL A 64 -1.44 -69.32 0.39
N ARG A 65 -1.21 -70.47 -0.18
CA ARG A 65 -1.99 -71.68 0.16
C ARG A 65 -1.38 -72.33 1.40
N SER A 66 -1.59 -71.74 2.56
CA SER A 66 -1.63 -72.47 3.81
C SER A 66 -2.90 -73.32 3.78
N LEU A 67 -2.79 -74.63 3.97
CA LEU A 67 -3.91 -75.56 4.13
C LEU A 67 -5.02 -74.89 4.97
N SER A 68 -6.20 -74.76 4.43
CA SER A 68 -7.33 -74.22 5.18
C SER A 68 -7.69 -75.17 6.31
N LEU A 69 -8.23 -74.62 7.43
CA LEU A 69 -8.72 -75.44 8.52
C LEU A 69 -9.81 -76.43 8.01
N TYR A 70 -10.57 -76.04 7.02
CA TYR A 70 -11.54 -76.91 6.37
C TYR A 70 -10.85 -78.08 5.67
N GLU A 71 -9.84 -77.87 4.90
CA GLU A 71 -9.07 -78.95 4.23
C GLU A 71 -8.43 -79.92 5.22
N LEU A 72 -8.04 -79.47 6.40
CA LEU A 72 -7.48 -80.31 7.47
C LEU A 72 -8.51 -81.20 8.14
N ILE A 73 -9.77 -80.75 8.33
CA ILE A 73 -10.80 -81.46 9.09
C ILE A 73 -11.84 -82.16 8.21
N SER A 74 -12.02 -81.72 6.97
CA SER A 74 -13.03 -82.27 6.05
C SER A 74 -12.90 -83.80 5.74
N PRO A 75 -11.73 -84.43 5.84
CA PRO A 75 -11.60 -85.88 5.70
C PRO A 75 -12.29 -86.66 6.82
N VAL A 76 -12.46 -86.06 8.00
CA VAL A 76 -13.03 -86.71 9.19
C VAL A 76 -14.38 -86.11 9.59
N LEU A 77 -14.54 -84.83 9.51
CA LEU A 77 -15.74 -84.11 9.95
C LEU A 77 -16.25 -83.22 8.79
N HIS A 78 -17.53 -83.39 8.43
CA HIS A 78 -18.17 -82.59 7.40
C HIS A 78 -18.43 -81.15 7.86
N THR A 79 -18.82 -80.99 9.12
CA THR A 79 -19.06 -79.71 9.73
C THR A 79 -18.58 -79.70 11.17
N VAL A 80 -17.90 -78.70 11.57
CA VAL A 80 -17.66 -78.32 12.98
C VAL A 80 -18.38 -77.01 13.25
N SER A 81 -19.28 -77.00 14.23
CA SER A 81 -20.01 -75.83 14.64
C SER A 81 -19.85 -75.60 16.14
N ILE A 82 -19.34 -74.50 16.56
CA ILE A 82 -19.12 -74.09 17.97
C ILE A 82 -19.78 -72.73 18.20
N GLY A 83 -20.71 -72.65 19.13
CA GLY A 83 -21.45 -71.42 19.42
C GLY A 83 -20.50 -70.26 19.78
N THR A 84 -19.54 -70.56 20.69
CA THR A 84 -18.49 -69.56 21.04
C THR A 84 -17.14 -70.25 21.17
N VAL A 85 -16.09 -69.63 20.63
CA VAL A 85 -14.70 -70.01 20.87
C VAL A 85 -14.03 -68.87 21.63
N GLY A 86 -13.59 -69.17 22.86
CA GLY A 86 -13.01 -68.17 23.76
C GLY A 86 -11.54 -68.40 24.10
N ILE A 87 -10.75 -67.38 24.25
CA ILE A 87 -9.45 -67.37 24.90
C ILE A 87 -9.52 -66.31 25.99
N GLY A 88 -9.47 -66.78 27.26
CA GLY A 88 -9.60 -65.84 28.38
C GLY A 88 -8.35 -65.76 29.24
N GLN A 89 -8.08 -64.56 29.77
CA GLN A 89 -6.98 -64.28 30.68
C GLN A 89 -5.60 -64.67 30.09
N ALA A 90 -5.42 -64.58 28.81
CA ALA A 90 -4.19 -64.96 28.12
C ALA A 90 -3.15 -63.85 28.15
N LYS A 91 -1.89 -64.24 28.15
CA LYS A 91 -0.75 -63.35 27.96
C LYS A 91 -0.10 -63.65 26.60
N LEU A 92 0.33 -62.61 25.91
CA LEU A 92 1.02 -62.77 24.65
C LEU A 92 2.30 -61.91 24.63
N GLN A 93 3.39 -62.57 24.29
CA GLN A 93 4.63 -61.88 23.93
C GLN A 93 5.06 -62.33 22.55
N TYR A 94 5.22 -61.36 21.65
CA TYR A 94 5.70 -61.58 20.27
C TYR A 94 6.99 -60.78 20.06
N SER A 95 8.06 -61.48 19.69
CA SER A 95 9.38 -60.93 19.44
C SER A 95 9.83 -61.27 18.02
N PHE A 96 10.29 -60.29 17.28
CA PHE A 96 10.78 -60.50 15.92
C PHE A 96 12.00 -59.61 15.62
N ALA A 97 12.81 -60.04 14.66
CA ALA A 97 13.99 -59.28 14.25
C ALA A 97 13.64 -58.30 13.14
N VAL A 98 14.07 -57.04 13.30
CA VAL A 98 14.03 -55.96 12.30
C VAL A 98 15.48 -55.48 12.10
N LYS A 99 16.07 -55.83 10.98
CA LYS A 99 17.54 -55.65 10.77
C LYS A 99 18.29 -56.29 11.93
N ASP A 100 19.19 -55.63 12.58
CA ASP A 100 19.99 -56.14 13.69
C ASP A 100 19.39 -55.90 15.08
N LYS A 101 18.09 -55.57 15.15
CA LYS A 101 17.42 -55.22 16.41
C LYS A 101 16.18 -56.07 16.61
N ILE A 102 15.92 -56.45 17.88
CA ILE A 102 14.70 -57.20 18.25
C ILE A 102 13.61 -56.21 18.64
N GLU A 103 12.49 -56.27 17.98
CA GLU A 103 11.22 -55.59 18.37
C GLU A 103 10.37 -56.58 19.17
N MET A 104 9.61 -56.07 20.14
CA MET A 104 8.80 -56.88 21.01
C MET A 104 7.42 -56.24 21.23
N TYR A 105 6.37 -57.03 21.14
CA TYR A 105 5.03 -56.65 21.51
C TYR A 105 4.55 -57.59 22.64
N LYS A 106 3.95 -56.99 23.69
CA LYS A 106 3.47 -57.70 24.84
C LYS A 106 2.04 -57.30 25.18
N LEU A 107 1.18 -58.26 25.39
CA LEU A 107 -0.16 -58.11 25.97
C LEU A 107 -0.13 -58.71 27.34
N ALA A 108 -0.35 -57.90 28.40
CA ALA A 108 -0.32 -58.42 29.77
C ALA A 108 -1.51 -59.29 30.09
N ASN A 109 -2.64 -58.98 29.50
CA ASN A 109 -3.84 -59.78 29.48
C ASN A 109 -4.64 -59.51 28.24
N PHE A 110 -5.16 -60.57 27.60
CA PHE A 110 -6.11 -60.45 26.52
C PHE A 110 -7.24 -61.51 26.59
N ASP A 111 -8.38 -61.12 26.16
CA ASP A 111 -9.55 -61.98 26.00
C ASP A 111 -9.96 -61.93 24.53
N PHE A 112 -10.25 -63.07 23.96
CA PHE A 112 -10.75 -63.22 22.59
C PHE A 112 -12.01 -64.11 22.60
N GLN A 113 -13.01 -63.76 21.86
CA GLN A 113 -14.23 -64.53 21.68
C GLN A 113 -14.68 -64.47 20.23
N ALA A 114 -14.80 -65.61 19.58
CA ALA A 114 -15.44 -65.76 18.27
C ALA A 114 -16.82 -66.38 18.42
N ASN A 115 -17.79 -65.79 17.75
CA ASN A 115 -19.21 -66.21 17.81
C ASN A 115 -19.58 -66.97 16.54
N ASP A 116 -20.43 -68.02 16.70
CA ASP A 116 -20.91 -68.82 15.59
C ASP A 116 -19.74 -69.37 14.71
N PHE A 117 -18.72 -69.92 15.38
CA PHE A 117 -17.58 -70.54 14.73
C PHE A 117 -18.02 -71.79 13.97
N ARG A 118 -17.81 -71.81 12.64
CA ARG A 118 -18.29 -72.87 11.76
C ARG A 118 -17.29 -73.18 10.67
N ILE A 119 -16.90 -74.44 10.58
CA ILE A 119 -16.06 -74.95 9.51
C ILE A 119 -16.85 -75.96 8.70
N ASP A 120 -17.17 -75.58 7.47
CA ASP A 120 -17.82 -76.43 6.43
C ASP A 120 -17.48 -75.85 5.05
N SER A 121 -17.96 -76.50 3.98
CA SER A 121 -17.72 -76.07 2.61
C SER A 121 -18.25 -74.64 2.32
N VAL A 122 -19.31 -74.21 3.01
CA VAL A 122 -19.95 -72.88 2.83
C VAL A 122 -19.10 -71.79 3.49
N SER A 123 -18.65 -72.04 4.74
CA SER A 123 -17.79 -71.11 5.44
C SER A 123 -16.42 -70.97 4.79
N GLU A 124 -15.89 -72.05 4.19
CA GLU A 124 -14.68 -72.00 3.39
C GLU A 124 -14.90 -71.17 2.11
N ALA A 125 -15.99 -71.37 1.41
CA ALA A 125 -16.31 -70.63 0.19
C ALA A 125 -16.56 -69.14 0.46
N GLN A 126 -17.16 -68.80 1.58
CA GLN A 126 -17.42 -67.43 2.00
C GLN A 126 -16.15 -66.70 2.53
N ARG A 127 -15.08 -67.49 2.83
CA ARG A 127 -13.84 -66.97 3.41
C ARG A 127 -14.05 -65.97 4.54
N GLY A 128 -15.04 -66.27 5.41
CA GLY A 128 -15.35 -65.49 6.59
C GLY A 128 -14.11 -65.36 7.50
N PHE A 129 -13.99 -64.25 8.21
CA PHE A 129 -12.84 -64.01 9.07
C PHE A 129 -12.79 -65.08 10.16
N TRP A 130 -11.80 -65.99 10.11
CA TRP A 130 -11.59 -67.06 11.06
C TRP A 130 -12.80 -68.03 11.24
N TYR A 131 -13.53 -68.31 10.21
CA TYR A 131 -14.66 -69.24 10.22
C TYR A 131 -15.75 -68.86 11.25
N SER A 132 -15.87 -67.58 11.62
CA SER A 132 -16.83 -67.10 12.58
C SER A 132 -17.71 -66.02 11.98
N ARG A 133 -18.91 -65.80 12.54
CA ARG A 133 -19.76 -64.67 12.12
C ARG A 133 -19.12 -63.35 12.53
N GLY A 134 -18.49 -63.32 13.67
CA GLY A 134 -17.73 -62.18 14.19
C GLY A 134 -16.93 -62.56 15.42
N PHE A 135 -16.01 -61.70 15.81
CA PHE A 135 -15.22 -61.86 17.02
C PHE A 135 -15.09 -60.56 17.77
N SER A 136 -14.93 -60.69 19.08
CA SER A 136 -14.49 -59.63 19.96
C SER A 136 -13.09 -59.90 20.53
N PHE A 137 -12.33 -58.86 20.70
CA PHE A 137 -11.01 -58.90 21.28
C PHE A 137 -10.82 -57.77 22.28
N GLU A 138 -10.39 -58.07 23.47
CA GLU A 138 -10.01 -57.09 24.48
C GLU A 138 -8.60 -57.41 25.00
N ALA A 139 -7.76 -56.36 25.04
CA ALA A 139 -6.43 -56.46 25.61
C ALA A 139 -6.11 -55.32 26.56
N THR A 140 -5.38 -55.64 27.63
CA THR A 140 -4.93 -54.65 28.61
C THR A 140 -3.42 -54.78 28.84
N GLY A 141 -2.80 -53.66 29.22
CA GLY A 141 -1.37 -53.62 29.49
C GLY A 141 -0.52 -53.95 28.23
N ILE A 142 -0.87 -53.30 27.12
CA ILE A 142 -0.19 -53.48 25.85
C ILE A 142 1.09 -52.67 25.85
N GLU A 143 2.19 -53.30 25.49
CA GLU A 143 3.50 -52.68 25.37
C GLU A 143 4.10 -53.04 24.01
N GLY A 144 4.70 -52.08 23.33
CA GLY A 144 5.51 -52.30 22.13
C GLY A 144 6.87 -51.65 22.28
N LEU A 145 7.92 -52.45 22.09
CA LEU A 145 9.30 -52.03 22.07
C LEU A 145 9.78 -52.03 20.61
N MET A 146 9.88 -50.82 20.02
CA MET A 146 10.30 -50.60 18.63
C MET A 146 11.76 -50.11 18.61
N THR A 147 12.68 -51.01 18.84
CA THR A 147 14.12 -50.68 18.96
C THR A 147 14.72 -50.13 17.69
N ALA A 148 14.27 -50.61 16.52
CA ALA A 148 14.69 -50.09 15.21
C ALA A 148 14.30 -48.63 15.02
N ARG A 149 13.20 -48.21 15.61
CA ARG A 149 12.68 -46.80 15.55
C ARG A 149 12.97 -45.97 16.78
N ASN A 150 13.73 -46.48 17.73
CA ASN A 150 14.08 -45.83 19.03
C ASN A 150 12.84 -45.40 19.85
N HIS A 151 11.72 -46.16 19.79
CA HIS A 151 10.51 -45.85 20.51
C HIS A 151 9.94 -47.05 21.28
N ARG A 152 9.25 -46.71 22.37
CA ARG A 152 8.37 -47.63 23.13
C ARG A 152 6.99 -47.01 23.19
N PHE A 153 5.97 -47.78 23.01
CA PHE A 153 4.59 -47.35 23.25
C PHE A 153 3.92 -48.26 24.26
N THR A 154 2.95 -47.67 24.94
CA THR A 154 2.03 -48.40 25.83
C THR A 154 0.59 -48.04 25.53
N VAL A 155 -0.31 -49.01 25.61
CA VAL A 155 -1.75 -48.81 25.50
C VAL A 155 -2.39 -49.51 26.73
N LYS A 156 -3.25 -48.74 27.45
CA LYS A 156 -3.88 -49.31 28.66
C LYS A 156 -4.89 -50.40 28.31
N ARG A 157 -5.74 -50.11 27.30
CA ARG A 157 -6.79 -51.02 26.89
C ARG A 157 -7.03 -50.90 25.38
N MET A 158 -7.27 -52.01 24.72
CA MET A 158 -7.69 -52.15 23.35
C MET A 158 -8.94 -53.00 23.30
N THR A 159 -9.94 -52.57 22.54
CA THR A 159 -11.14 -53.41 22.28
C THR A 159 -11.42 -53.42 20.79
N LEU A 160 -11.75 -54.56 20.25
CA LEU A 160 -12.22 -54.74 18.87
C LEU A 160 -13.45 -55.65 18.91
N ASP A 161 -14.51 -55.19 18.26
CA ASP A 161 -15.73 -55.99 18.01
C ASP A 161 -16.06 -55.90 16.52
N THR A 162 -15.95 -57.01 15.84
CA THR A 162 -16.16 -57.04 14.38
C THR A 162 -17.62 -57.06 13.98
N GLU A 163 -18.56 -57.44 14.89
CA GLU A 163 -20.01 -57.43 14.60
C GLU A 163 -20.54 -56.00 14.63
N SER A 164 -20.14 -55.19 15.62
CA SER A 164 -20.46 -53.76 15.67
C SER A 164 -19.56 -52.91 14.77
N GLY A 165 -18.42 -53.43 14.42
CA GLY A 165 -17.37 -52.73 13.72
C GLY A 165 -16.71 -51.64 14.59
N ASP A 166 -16.61 -51.91 15.90
CA ASP A 166 -16.04 -50.97 16.84
C ASP A 166 -14.62 -51.35 17.25
N PHE A 167 -13.69 -50.40 17.12
CA PHE A 167 -12.32 -50.54 17.60
C PHE A 167 -11.97 -49.37 18.48
N ASN A 168 -11.42 -49.60 19.69
CA ASN A 168 -11.03 -48.52 20.58
C ASN A 168 -9.67 -48.80 21.20
N LEU A 169 -8.88 -47.73 21.34
CA LEU A 169 -7.62 -47.71 22.11
C LEU A 169 -7.75 -46.63 23.19
N GLU A 170 -7.31 -46.94 24.41
CA GLU A 170 -7.36 -46.03 25.55
C GLU A 170 -5.97 -45.78 26.14
N ARG A 171 -5.70 -44.54 26.46
CA ARG A 171 -4.45 -44.08 27.13
C ARG A 171 -3.20 -44.59 26.44
N ILE A 172 -3.02 -44.22 25.21
CA ILE A 172 -1.84 -44.48 24.40
C ILE A 172 -0.74 -43.54 24.85
N ARG A 173 0.45 -44.06 25.07
CA ARG A 173 1.66 -43.27 25.37
C ARG A 173 2.81 -43.71 24.52
N LEU A 174 3.56 -42.74 23.98
CA LEU A 174 4.74 -42.95 23.15
C LEU A 174 5.95 -42.30 23.79
N TYR A 175 7.02 -43.04 23.94
CA TYR A 175 8.28 -42.63 24.56
C TYR A 175 9.47 -42.92 23.65
N PRO A 176 10.48 -42.07 23.55
CA PRO A 176 11.76 -42.45 22.99
C PRO A 176 12.49 -43.41 23.94
N LEU A 177 13.18 -44.41 23.42
CA LEU A 177 14.02 -45.33 24.23
C LEU A 177 15.30 -44.65 24.68
N SER A 178 15.84 -43.74 23.88
CA SER A 178 17.00 -42.93 24.21
C SER A 178 16.82 -41.55 23.65
N VAL A 179 17.08 -40.53 24.47
CA VAL A 179 17.16 -39.12 24.13
C VAL A 179 18.62 -38.67 23.92
N CYS A 180 19.55 -39.56 24.11
CA CYS A 180 20.98 -39.33 23.88
C CYS A 180 21.30 -39.45 22.40
N GLY A 181 21.80 -38.38 21.82
CA GLY A 181 22.10 -38.28 20.38
C GLY A 181 21.30 -37.23 19.65
N GLN A 182 21.68 -36.93 18.42
CA GLN A 182 21.04 -35.88 17.58
C GLN A 182 19.99 -36.50 16.63
N ASN A 183 19.22 -37.51 17.10
CA ASN A 183 18.16 -38.13 16.31
C ASN A 183 16.79 -37.51 16.64
N ASP A 184 16.00 -37.30 15.61
CA ASP A 184 14.62 -36.84 15.75
C ASP A 184 13.79 -37.88 16.52
N TYR A 185 12.91 -37.43 17.40
CA TYR A 185 12.02 -38.30 18.13
C TYR A 185 10.66 -37.67 18.39
N MET A 186 9.67 -38.52 18.60
CA MET A 186 8.32 -38.13 19.03
C MET A 186 8.00 -38.73 20.40
N ALA A 187 7.39 -37.95 21.26
CA ALA A 187 6.86 -38.39 22.54
C ALA A 187 5.45 -37.84 22.74
N GLY A 188 4.65 -38.51 23.57
CA GLY A 188 3.35 -37.96 23.90
C GLY A 188 2.32 -38.99 24.33
N SER A 189 1.09 -38.54 24.39
CA SER A 189 -0.05 -39.36 24.77
C SER A 189 -1.28 -39.04 23.93
N ILE A 190 -2.15 -40.05 23.79
CA ILE A 190 -3.47 -39.91 23.22
C ILE A 190 -4.46 -40.56 24.19
N ASP A 191 -5.50 -39.85 24.57
CA ASP A 191 -6.46 -40.40 25.53
C ASP A 191 -7.26 -41.54 24.93
N THR A 192 -7.84 -41.30 23.75
CA THR A 192 -8.61 -42.35 23.05
C THR A 192 -8.44 -42.26 21.53
N VAL A 193 -8.37 -43.40 20.89
CA VAL A 193 -8.59 -43.57 19.45
C VAL A 193 -9.74 -44.53 19.23
N GLY A 194 -10.82 -44.09 18.63
CA GLY A 194 -12.02 -44.87 18.37
C GLY A 194 -12.35 -44.96 16.88
N ILE A 195 -12.62 -46.14 16.40
CA ILE A 195 -13.13 -46.42 15.05
C ILE A 195 -14.54 -47.01 15.20
N ARG A 196 -15.46 -46.53 14.41
CA ARG A 196 -16.84 -46.99 14.36
C ARG A 196 -17.20 -47.43 12.95
N GLY A 197 -17.94 -48.58 12.86
CA GLY A 197 -18.35 -49.14 11.60
C GLY A 197 -17.20 -49.57 10.71
N LEU A 198 -16.20 -50.21 11.34
CA LEU A 198 -15.03 -50.80 10.69
C LEU A 198 -15.49 -51.98 9.83
N LEU A 199 -15.17 -51.94 8.58
CA LEU A 199 -15.43 -53.05 7.63
C LEU A 199 -14.13 -53.36 6.92
N TYR A 200 -13.89 -54.68 6.71
CA TYR A 200 -12.78 -55.19 5.98
C TYR A 200 -13.28 -55.95 4.72
N ASP A 201 -12.99 -55.42 3.54
CA ASP A 201 -13.22 -56.06 2.26
C ASP A 201 -12.12 -55.60 1.29
N LYS A 202 -11.09 -56.46 1.11
CA LYS A 202 -9.88 -56.10 0.31
C LYS A 202 -9.21 -54.74 0.67
N GLY A 203 -9.73 -54.06 1.64
CA GLY A 203 -9.32 -52.82 2.21
C GLY A 203 -10.02 -52.52 3.50
N ILE A 204 -9.63 -51.44 4.18
CA ILE A 204 -10.33 -51.00 5.42
C ILE A 204 -11.20 -49.78 5.11
N SER A 205 -12.49 -49.90 5.49
CA SER A 205 -13.39 -48.75 5.50
C SER A 205 -13.95 -48.54 6.91
N ALA A 206 -14.15 -47.30 7.28
CA ALA A 206 -14.72 -46.92 8.56
C ALA A 206 -15.74 -45.77 8.39
N ARG A 207 -16.80 -45.79 9.21
CA ARG A 207 -17.80 -44.74 9.26
C ARG A 207 -17.25 -43.51 10.02
N LEU A 208 -16.51 -43.73 11.11
CA LEU A 208 -15.93 -42.70 11.95
C LEU A 208 -14.55 -43.14 12.47
N LEU A 209 -13.56 -42.28 12.36
CA LEU A 209 -12.30 -42.32 13.10
C LEU A 209 -12.24 -41.09 14.02
N LYS A 210 -12.17 -41.33 15.33
CA LYS A 210 -12.13 -40.28 16.35
C LYS A 210 -10.86 -40.39 17.16
N ILE A 211 -10.13 -39.30 17.32
CA ILE A 211 -8.92 -39.21 18.13
C ILE A 211 -9.12 -38.06 19.14
N ASP A 212 -9.12 -38.39 20.42
CA ASP A 212 -9.38 -37.41 21.48
C ASP A 212 -8.12 -37.13 22.28
N ARG A 213 -7.90 -35.84 22.53
CA ARG A 213 -6.85 -35.27 23.38
C ARG A 213 -5.44 -35.82 23.10
N PRO A 214 -4.98 -35.84 21.86
CA PRO A 214 -3.58 -36.13 21.61
C PRO A 214 -2.72 -34.98 22.12
N ASN A 215 -1.68 -35.32 22.90
CA ASN A 215 -0.66 -34.41 23.38
C ASN A 215 0.70 -34.92 22.89
N LEU A 216 1.16 -34.36 21.76
CA LEU A 216 2.32 -34.84 21.03
C LEU A 216 3.44 -33.81 21.07
N ARG A 217 4.65 -34.27 21.35
CA ARG A 217 5.87 -33.49 21.28
C ARG A 217 6.82 -34.13 20.27
N TYR A 218 7.21 -33.36 19.27
CA TYR A 218 8.21 -33.77 18.28
C TYR A 218 9.46 -32.94 18.44
N VAL A 219 10.61 -33.59 18.55
CA VAL A 219 11.92 -32.94 18.70
C VAL A 219 12.74 -33.20 17.45
N LEU A 220 13.12 -32.14 16.76
CA LEU A 220 13.91 -32.14 15.53
C LEU A 220 15.36 -31.75 15.84
N PHE A 221 16.33 -32.57 15.39
CA PHE A 221 17.74 -32.26 15.46
C PHE A 221 18.39 -32.15 14.08
N SER A 222 17.78 -32.74 13.05
CA SER A 222 18.30 -32.70 11.68
C SER A 222 18.01 -31.34 11.06
N SER A 223 19.07 -30.62 10.64
CA SER A 223 18.91 -29.45 9.80
C SER A 223 18.41 -29.87 8.41
N PHE A 224 17.29 -29.32 7.97
CA PHE A 224 16.97 -29.30 6.54
C PHE A 224 18.01 -28.40 5.84
N ASN A 225 19.15 -28.97 5.48
CA ASN A 225 20.21 -28.25 4.78
C ASN A 225 19.71 -27.75 3.43
N LYS A 226 19.48 -26.43 3.37
CA LYS A 226 19.09 -25.72 2.13
C LYS A 226 20.13 -25.77 1.02
N LYS A 227 21.29 -26.35 1.23
CA LYS A 227 22.38 -26.42 0.22
C LYS A 227 22.24 -27.53 -0.81
N ASP A 228 21.42 -28.55 -0.57
CA ASP A 228 21.26 -29.66 -1.50
C ASP A 228 20.02 -29.61 -2.40
N VAL A 229 19.35 -28.46 -2.49
CA VAL A 229 18.09 -28.29 -3.25
C VAL A 229 18.34 -28.20 -4.78
N LYS A 230 19.57 -28.28 -5.28
CA LYS A 230 19.81 -28.22 -6.73
C LYS A 230 19.84 -29.56 -7.48
N SER A 231 19.82 -30.69 -6.80
CA SER A 231 19.89 -32.00 -7.51
C SER A 231 19.24 -33.20 -6.84
N VAL A 232 18.56 -33.07 -5.72
CA VAL A 232 17.81 -34.16 -5.11
C VAL A 232 16.34 -33.86 -5.28
N LYS A 233 15.63 -34.69 -6.08
CA LYS A 233 14.19 -34.84 -5.92
C LYS A 233 13.95 -34.96 -4.42
N PRO A 234 12.98 -34.20 -3.80
CA PRO A 234 12.76 -34.27 -2.38
C PRO A 234 12.64 -35.72 -1.98
N ALA A 235 13.66 -36.25 -1.31
CA ALA A 235 13.53 -37.53 -0.65
C ALA A 235 12.37 -37.35 0.31
N ASN A 236 11.33 -38.15 0.06
CA ASN A 236 10.08 -38.13 0.80
C ASN A 236 10.35 -38.37 2.28
N SER A 237 10.59 -37.32 3.07
CA SER A 237 10.44 -37.36 4.53
C SER A 237 8.95 -37.29 4.92
N ARG A 238 8.06 -37.50 3.95
CA ARG A 238 6.67 -37.83 4.20
C ARG A 238 6.67 -39.21 4.82
N VAL A 239 6.11 -39.32 6.04
CA VAL A 239 5.72 -40.64 6.54
C VAL A 239 4.92 -41.27 5.42
N ASP A 240 5.53 -42.20 4.73
CA ASP A 240 4.89 -42.88 3.61
C ASP A 240 3.88 -43.85 4.22
N VAL A 241 2.71 -43.31 4.52
CA VAL A 241 1.56 -44.09 5.04
C VAL A 241 1.22 -45.20 4.04
N GLU A 242 1.49 -44.96 2.76
CA GLU A 242 1.33 -45.94 1.71
C GLU A 242 2.27 -47.16 1.89
N SER A 243 3.55 -46.93 2.21
CA SER A 243 4.49 -48.02 2.46
C SER A 243 4.17 -48.81 3.73
N ILE A 244 3.52 -48.20 4.72
CA ILE A 244 3.05 -48.87 5.94
C ILE A 244 1.79 -49.70 5.67
N LEU A 245 0.86 -49.19 4.87
CA LEU A 245 -0.43 -49.84 4.62
C LEU A 245 -0.41 -50.81 3.43
N ASN A 246 0.47 -50.59 2.46
CA ASN A 246 0.51 -51.27 1.18
C ASN A 246 0.72 -52.79 1.24
N PRO A 247 1.42 -53.39 2.24
CA PRO A 247 1.51 -54.85 2.32
C PRO A 247 0.19 -55.55 2.66
N PHE A 248 -0.76 -54.78 3.25
CA PHE A 248 -1.97 -55.40 3.84
C PHE A 248 -3.27 -54.88 3.26
N LEU A 249 -3.27 -53.70 2.63
CA LEU A 249 -4.54 -53.00 2.28
C LEU A 249 -4.49 -52.42 0.87
N ARG A 250 -5.50 -52.64 0.06
CA ARG A 250 -5.67 -52.05 -1.27
C ARG A 250 -6.15 -50.61 -1.16
N TYR A 251 -6.87 -50.26 -0.12
CA TYR A 251 -7.37 -48.91 0.18
C TYR A 251 -7.67 -48.76 1.67
N PHE A 252 -7.66 -47.50 2.11
CA PHE A 252 -8.17 -47.09 3.41
C PHE A 252 -9.13 -45.92 3.21
N SER A 253 -10.37 -46.08 3.73
CA SER A 253 -11.37 -45.03 3.60
C SER A 253 -12.06 -44.75 4.94
N VAL A 254 -12.34 -43.47 5.20
CA VAL A 254 -13.08 -43.05 6.40
C VAL A 254 -14.13 -42.01 6.02
N LYS A 255 -15.40 -42.28 6.30
CA LYS A 255 -16.47 -41.33 6.03
C LYS A 255 -16.29 -40.03 6.85
N ARG A 256 -15.84 -40.14 8.09
CA ARG A 256 -15.57 -38.99 8.96
C ARG A 256 -14.37 -39.22 9.88
N LEU A 257 -13.39 -38.34 9.81
CA LEU A 257 -12.30 -38.21 10.78
C LEU A 257 -12.59 -37.03 11.71
N SER A 258 -12.36 -37.24 13.02
CA SER A 258 -12.44 -36.17 14.01
C SER A 258 -11.23 -36.25 14.94
N LEU A 259 -10.48 -35.19 15.02
CA LEU A 259 -9.38 -34.99 15.96
C LEU A 259 -9.81 -33.86 16.91
N ASN A 260 -9.88 -34.14 18.19
CA ASN A 260 -10.40 -33.20 19.17
C ASN A 260 -9.36 -32.87 20.25
N HIS A 261 -9.30 -31.59 20.61
CA HIS A 261 -8.48 -31.07 21.69
C HIS A 261 -7.01 -31.51 21.60
N ALA A 262 -6.43 -31.42 20.41
CA ALA A 262 -5.03 -31.77 20.19
C ALA A 262 -4.08 -30.67 20.70
N TYR A 263 -2.99 -31.12 21.34
CA TYR A 263 -1.87 -30.27 21.76
C TYR A 263 -0.63 -30.80 21.04
N VAL A 264 0.01 -29.96 20.25
CA VAL A 264 1.20 -30.34 19.50
C VAL A 264 2.32 -29.37 19.81
N THR A 265 3.46 -29.90 20.24
CA THR A 265 4.67 -29.14 20.45
C THR A 265 5.75 -29.65 19.50
N ILE A 266 6.40 -28.75 18.76
CA ILE A 266 7.54 -29.07 17.91
C ILE A 266 8.74 -28.28 18.44
N ASP A 267 9.74 -28.98 18.96
CA ASP A 267 11.01 -28.40 19.39
C ASP A 267 12.02 -28.53 18.25
N ASP A 268 12.23 -27.50 17.51
CA ASP A 268 13.23 -27.45 16.43
C ASP A 268 14.61 -27.07 17.01
N LYS A 269 15.44 -28.06 17.20
CA LYS A 269 16.83 -27.95 17.66
C LYS A 269 17.84 -28.02 16.52
N SER A 270 17.39 -28.05 15.29
CA SER A 270 18.24 -28.15 14.09
C SER A 270 19.07 -26.88 13.82
N MET A 271 18.73 -25.78 14.46
CA MET A 271 19.41 -24.50 14.32
C MET A 271 20.22 -24.14 15.58
N SER A 272 21.16 -23.20 15.43
CA SER A 272 22.00 -22.71 16.54
C SER A 272 21.18 -22.09 17.69
N ASP A 273 19.98 -21.63 17.38
CA ASP A 273 19.02 -21.06 18.34
C ASP A 273 17.71 -21.86 18.27
N PRO A 274 17.45 -22.78 19.23
CA PRO A 274 16.28 -23.65 19.22
C PRO A 274 14.95 -22.90 19.25
N VAL A 275 13.94 -23.40 18.54
CA VAL A 275 12.58 -22.83 18.55
C VAL A 275 11.57 -23.88 18.93
N THR A 276 10.62 -23.50 19.77
CA THR A 276 9.47 -24.33 20.08
C THR A 276 8.21 -23.76 19.43
N TYR A 277 7.57 -24.58 18.60
CA TYR A 277 6.24 -24.28 18.02
C TYR A 277 5.18 -24.99 18.85
N LYS A 278 4.09 -24.28 19.16
CA LYS A 278 2.96 -24.83 19.94
C LYS A 278 1.66 -24.60 19.22
N LEU A 279 0.87 -25.67 19.10
CA LEU A 279 -0.50 -25.64 18.63
C LEU A 279 -1.39 -26.16 19.77
N ASN A 280 -2.19 -25.30 20.34
CA ASN A 280 -3.00 -25.62 21.51
C ASN A 280 -4.46 -25.73 21.16
N ASP A 281 -5.13 -26.73 21.74
CA ASP A 281 -6.55 -27.00 21.59
C ASP A 281 -6.99 -27.03 20.11
N PHE A 282 -6.22 -27.76 19.32
CA PHE A 282 -6.47 -27.90 17.89
C PHE A 282 -7.52 -28.98 17.65
N ASN A 283 -8.57 -28.63 16.93
CA ASN A 283 -9.60 -29.53 16.50
C ASN A 283 -9.61 -29.58 14.98
N PHE A 284 -9.71 -30.78 14.43
CA PHE A 284 -9.74 -31.02 12.99
C PHE A 284 -10.82 -32.05 12.64
N PHE A 285 -11.51 -31.80 11.55
CA PHE A 285 -12.39 -32.79 10.96
C PHE A 285 -12.18 -32.89 9.45
N ALA A 286 -12.37 -34.10 8.93
CA ALA A 286 -12.43 -34.32 7.49
C ALA A 286 -13.47 -35.36 7.16
N THR A 287 -14.10 -35.26 6.00
CA THR A 287 -15.12 -36.21 5.52
C THR A 287 -14.71 -36.77 4.17
N GLY A 288 -15.12 -38.00 3.87
CA GLY A 288 -14.83 -38.65 2.61
C GLY A 288 -13.31 -38.84 2.38
N ILE A 289 -12.62 -39.28 3.44
CA ILE A 289 -11.19 -39.56 3.36
C ILE A 289 -10.98 -40.84 2.58
N TRP A 290 -10.05 -40.77 1.65
CA TRP A 290 -9.66 -41.87 0.82
C TRP A 290 -8.14 -41.89 0.60
N VAL A 291 -7.54 -43.07 0.82
CA VAL A 291 -6.11 -43.33 0.61
C VAL A 291 -5.97 -44.58 -0.25
N ASN A 292 -5.34 -44.47 -1.40
CA ASN A 292 -4.98 -45.57 -2.29
C ASN A 292 -3.66 -45.30 -2.99
N ARG A 293 -3.23 -46.18 -3.86
CA ARG A 293 -1.95 -46.04 -4.62
C ARG A 293 -1.87 -44.81 -5.54
N GLN A 294 -2.96 -44.10 -5.78
CA GLN A 294 -2.99 -42.91 -6.65
C GLN A 294 -3.15 -41.60 -5.85
N THR A 295 -3.45 -41.71 -4.54
CA THR A 295 -3.65 -40.56 -3.67
C THR A 295 -2.36 -39.76 -3.48
N GLY A 296 -2.46 -38.45 -3.42
CA GLY A 296 -1.32 -37.56 -3.19
C GLY A 296 -0.58 -37.12 -4.45
N LYS A 297 -0.95 -37.59 -5.66
CA LYS A 297 -0.30 -37.12 -6.90
C LYS A 297 -0.72 -35.71 -7.34
N GLY A 298 -1.71 -35.12 -6.71
CA GLY A 298 -2.21 -33.76 -7.05
C GLY A 298 -2.57 -32.85 -5.90
N SER A 299 -2.69 -33.32 -4.65
CA SER A 299 -3.26 -32.53 -3.54
C SER A 299 -2.26 -32.03 -2.47
N GLY A 300 -1.00 -32.41 -2.58
CA GLY A 300 -0.01 -32.07 -1.55
C GLY A 300 -0.26 -32.73 -0.19
N LEU A 301 -1.43 -33.33 0.03
CA LEU A 301 -1.80 -34.14 1.18
C LEU A 301 -1.68 -35.61 0.83
N PHE A 302 -1.42 -36.44 1.85
CA PHE A 302 -1.28 -37.88 1.68
C PHE A 302 -2.64 -38.61 1.59
N PHE A 303 -3.75 -37.88 1.53
CA PHE A 303 -5.11 -38.41 1.40
C PHE A 303 -6.00 -37.45 0.58
N ASP A 304 -7.00 -38.00 -0.10
CA ASP A 304 -8.08 -37.24 -0.70
C ASP A 304 -9.19 -37.04 0.31
N TYR A 305 -9.94 -35.94 0.20
CA TYR A 305 -11.03 -35.60 1.12
C TYR A 305 -12.18 -34.91 0.40
N GLY A 306 -13.38 -35.05 0.93
CA GLY A 306 -14.57 -34.31 0.47
C GLY A 306 -14.59 -32.89 1.07
N ASN A 307 -14.72 -32.83 2.39
CA ASN A 307 -14.69 -31.60 3.15
C ASN A 307 -13.75 -31.70 4.35
N MET A 308 -13.20 -30.57 4.75
CA MET A 308 -12.38 -30.49 5.95
C MET A 308 -12.53 -29.15 6.66
N GLY A 309 -12.17 -29.14 7.90
CA GLY A 309 -12.07 -27.92 8.68
C GLY A 309 -11.26 -28.12 9.95
N PHE A 310 -10.82 -27.00 10.50
CA PHE A 310 -10.10 -26.98 11.78
C PHE A 310 -10.46 -25.74 12.59
N ASN A 311 -10.25 -25.81 13.87
CA ASN A 311 -10.18 -24.66 14.75
C ASN A 311 -9.07 -24.86 15.79
N PHE A 312 -8.54 -23.75 16.29
CA PHE A 312 -7.52 -23.77 17.32
C PHE A 312 -7.64 -22.56 18.25
N SER A 313 -7.07 -22.68 19.44
CA SER A 313 -6.93 -21.61 20.43
C SER A 313 -5.46 -21.36 20.72
N ARG A 314 -5.07 -20.08 20.79
CA ARG A 314 -3.70 -19.65 21.13
C ARG A 314 -2.60 -20.25 20.26
N PHE A 315 -2.58 -19.84 19.03
CA PHE A 315 -1.42 -20.00 18.19
C PHE A 315 -0.43 -18.86 18.48
N ASP A 316 0.80 -19.20 18.89
CA ASP A 316 1.82 -18.24 19.25
C ASP A 316 3.21 -18.82 18.92
N ASN A 317 3.70 -18.49 17.73
CA ASN A 317 4.87 -19.12 17.17
C ASN A 317 5.73 -18.15 16.37
N TYR A 318 7.01 -18.46 16.24
CA TYR A 318 7.89 -17.78 15.28
C TYR A 318 7.61 -18.23 13.85
N LEU A 319 7.66 -17.29 12.90
CA LEU A 319 7.64 -17.63 11.48
C LEU A 319 9.00 -18.23 11.03
N PRO A 320 9.04 -18.96 9.92
CA PRO A 320 10.29 -19.45 9.36
C PRO A 320 11.31 -18.31 9.21
N GLY A 321 12.55 -18.54 9.66
CA GLY A 321 13.59 -17.52 9.72
C GLY A 321 13.67 -16.78 11.06
N LYS A 322 12.75 -17.01 12.00
CA LYS A 322 12.71 -16.47 13.38
C LYS A 322 12.68 -14.94 13.49
N GLU A 323 12.50 -14.24 12.41
CA GLU A 323 12.49 -12.78 12.39
C GLU A 323 11.21 -12.20 13.00
N TYR A 324 10.10 -12.92 12.88
CA TYR A 324 8.79 -12.49 13.34
C TYR A 324 8.10 -13.55 14.18
N ARG A 325 7.36 -13.10 15.18
CA ARG A 325 6.45 -13.90 15.99
C ARG A 325 5.01 -13.60 15.59
N LEU A 326 4.28 -14.63 15.18
CA LEU A 326 2.86 -14.57 14.86
C LEU A 326 2.05 -15.13 16.03
N SER A 327 1.16 -14.32 16.54
CA SER A 327 0.21 -14.69 17.59
C SER A 327 -1.21 -14.54 17.08
N VAL A 328 -2.05 -15.57 17.28
CA VAL A 328 -3.46 -15.59 16.93
C VAL A 328 -4.22 -16.22 18.09
N ARG A 329 -5.18 -15.50 18.67
CA ARG A 329 -5.92 -15.99 19.81
C ARG A 329 -6.85 -17.14 19.44
N LYS A 330 -7.52 -17.06 18.30
CA LYS A 330 -8.45 -18.10 17.82
C LYS A 330 -8.44 -18.12 16.29
N GLY A 331 -8.45 -19.33 15.74
CA GLY A 331 -8.58 -19.53 14.30
C GLY A 331 -9.56 -20.63 13.98
N GLN A 332 -10.31 -20.47 12.89
CA GLN A 332 -11.19 -21.49 12.36
C GLN A 332 -11.22 -21.49 10.84
N PHE A 333 -11.30 -22.66 10.27
CA PHE A 333 -11.39 -22.88 8.82
C PHE A 333 -12.41 -23.95 8.50
N SER A 334 -13.13 -23.80 7.42
CA SER A 334 -14.07 -24.82 6.94
C SER A 334 -14.23 -24.72 5.42
N THR A 335 -13.93 -25.80 4.73
CA THR A 335 -14.19 -25.92 3.28
C THR A 335 -15.69 -25.94 2.95
N VAL A 336 -16.53 -26.43 3.87
CA VAL A 336 -18.00 -26.42 3.73
C VAL A 336 -18.54 -24.98 3.66
N LYS A 337 -18.07 -24.13 4.56
CA LYS A 337 -18.39 -22.69 4.57
C LYS A 337 -17.54 -21.91 3.58
N GLY A 338 -16.39 -22.46 3.18
CA GLY A 338 -15.41 -21.78 2.37
C GLY A 338 -14.77 -20.59 3.07
N ILE A 339 -14.61 -20.63 4.39
CA ILE A 339 -14.19 -19.47 5.19
C ILE A 339 -13.02 -19.84 6.10
N LEU A 340 -12.02 -18.95 6.14
CA LEU A 340 -11.00 -18.87 7.18
C LEU A 340 -11.24 -17.62 8.01
N GLU A 341 -11.33 -17.78 9.33
CA GLU A 341 -11.45 -16.67 10.29
C GLU A 341 -10.34 -16.77 11.33
N LEU A 342 -9.66 -15.66 11.57
CA LEU A 342 -8.65 -15.50 12.60
C LEU A 342 -9.02 -14.32 13.50
N GLN A 343 -8.79 -14.44 14.81
CA GLN A 343 -9.10 -13.41 15.82
C GLN A 343 -7.85 -13.02 16.60
N ASP A 344 -7.73 -11.73 16.90
CA ASP A 344 -6.61 -11.11 17.63
C ASP A 344 -5.25 -11.55 17.09
N ILE A 345 -4.99 -11.08 15.88
CA ILE A 345 -3.76 -11.37 15.15
C ILE A 345 -2.72 -10.33 15.54
N LYS A 346 -1.51 -10.78 15.85
CA LYS A 346 -0.35 -9.92 16.07
C LYS A 346 0.87 -10.51 15.37
N LEU A 347 1.53 -9.70 14.58
CA LEU A 347 2.82 -10.00 13.97
C LEU A 347 3.84 -9.02 14.53
N LEU A 348 4.78 -9.52 15.30
CA LEU A 348 5.78 -8.70 15.98
C LEU A 348 7.19 -9.15 15.57
N PRO A 349 8.10 -8.21 15.30
CA PRO A 349 9.50 -8.53 15.08
C PRO A 349 10.14 -9.05 16.37
N GLN A 350 11.15 -9.89 16.23
CA GLN A 350 11.95 -10.30 17.38
C GLN A 350 12.87 -9.14 17.83
N ASN A 351 13.18 -9.04 19.14
CA ASN A 351 14.01 -7.95 19.68
C ASN A 351 15.39 -7.82 19.02
N THR A 352 15.93 -8.92 18.52
CA THR A 352 17.20 -8.92 17.75
C THR A 352 17.03 -8.30 16.35
N MET A 353 15.86 -8.41 15.75
CA MET A 353 15.52 -7.77 14.49
C MET A 353 15.40 -6.25 14.62
N GLU A 354 14.75 -5.77 15.67
CA GLU A 354 14.61 -4.33 15.92
C GLU A 354 15.97 -3.62 16.02
N LYS A 355 17.00 -4.34 16.48
CA LYS A 355 18.37 -3.81 16.61
C LYS A 355 19.24 -3.97 15.35
N LYS A 356 18.94 -4.93 14.47
CA LYS A 356 19.80 -5.32 13.33
C LYS A 356 19.19 -5.07 11.96
N ALA A 357 17.86 -5.07 11.86
CA ALA A 357 17.20 -4.91 10.56
C ALA A 357 17.12 -3.46 10.12
N LYS A 358 17.37 -3.22 8.84
CA LYS A 358 17.16 -1.90 8.23
C LYS A 358 15.68 -1.47 8.23
N THR A 359 14.76 -2.43 8.19
CA THR A 359 13.32 -2.18 8.21
C THR A 359 12.60 -3.35 8.86
N TYR A 360 11.63 -3.08 9.73
CA TYR A 360 10.75 -4.10 10.31
C TYR A 360 9.30 -3.60 10.37
N ILE A 361 8.37 -4.56 10.46
CA ILE A 361 6.93 -4.31 10.43
C ILE A 361 6.30 -4.85 11.71
N ARG A 362 5.40 -4.11 12.31
CA ARG A 362 4.47 -4.58 13.33
C ARG A 362 3.07 -4.52 12.73
N PHE A 363 2.31 -5.57 12.96
CA PHE A 363 0.93 -5.65 12.49
C PHE A 363 0.04 -6.20 13.61
N SER A 364 -1.13 -5.61 13.77
CA SER A 364 -2.17 -6.16 14.62
C SER A 364 -3.56 -5.95 14.01
N SER A 365 -4.48 -6.88 14.29
CA SER A 365 -5.87 -6.79 13.90
C SER A 365 -6.75 -7.63 14.81
N PRO A 366 -7.92 -7.14 15.24
CA PRO A 366 -8.91 -7.94 15.95
C PRO A 366 -9.43 -9.12 15.16
N GLY A 367 -9.52 -9.01 13.84
CA GLY A 367 -10.08 -10.04 12.99
C GLY A 367 -9.60 -10.03 11.54
N LEU A 368 -9.49 -11.24 10.99
CA LEU A 368 -9.26 -11.48 9.57
C LEU A 368 -10.24 -12.55 9.10
N ARG A 369 -10.91 -12.29 7.98
CA ARG A 369 -11.83 -13.25 7.36
C ARG A 369 -11.53 -13.36 5.87
N ILE A 370 -11.34 -14.61 5.40
CA ILE A 370 -11.14 -14.95 3.99
C ILE A 370 -12.28 -15.86 3.56
N GLY A 371 -13.02 -15.47 2.54
CA GLY A 371 -14.13 -16.22 1.98
C GLY A 371 -13.82 -16.79 0.60
N GLY A 372 -14.56 -17.87 0.22
CA GLY A 372 -14.40 -18.52 -1.08
C GLY A 372 -13.33 -19.62 -1.11
N LEU A 373 -12.82 -20.06 0.05
CA LEU A 373 -11.80 -21.10 0.17
C LEU A 373 -12.45 -22.50 0.16
N LYS A 374 -12.80 -23.02 -1.01
CA LYS A 374 -13.39 -24.36 -1.16
C LYS A 374 -12.38 -25.50 -1.01
N ARG A 375 -11.10 -25.25 -1.19
CA ARG A 375 -9.98 -26.18 -0.99
C ARG A 375 -8.79 -25.44 -0.39
N ILE A 376 -7.89 -26.15 0.29
CA ILE A 376 -6.59 -25.57 0.67
C ILE A 376 -5.75 -25.45 -0.61
N PRO A 377 -5.25 -24.24 -0.96
CA PRO A 377 -4.39 -24.08 -2.12
C PRO A 377 -3.11 -24.90 -1.94
N GLU A 378 -2.72 -25.68 -2.95
CA GLU A 378 -1.49 -26.47 -2.94
C GLU A 378 -0.24 -25.60 -2.89
N ARG A 379 -0.33 -24.40 -3.47
CA ARG A 379 0.69 -23.37 -3.47
C ARG A 379 0.05 -22.00 -3.36
N LEU A 380 0.37 -21.28 -2.30
CA LEU A 380 -0.04 -19.91 -2.08
C LEU A 380 0.66 -18.89 -2.99
N ASP A 381 1.71 -19.32 -3.70
CA ASP A 381 2.61 -18.47 -4.47
C ASP A 381 2.24 -18.32 -5.95
N ARG A 382 1.26 -19.05 -6.48
CA ARG A 382 1.00 -19.09 -7.93
C ARG A 382 -0.42 -18.85 -8.42
N ASN A 383 -1.45 -19.17 -7.65
CA ASN A 383 -2.86 -18.97 -8.05
C ASN A 383 -3.73 -18.74 -6.82
N ILE A 384 -3.93 -17.49 -6.47
CA ILE A 384 -4.81 -17.12 -5.36
C ILE A 384 -6.18 -16.74 -5.95
N ARG A 385 -7.24 -17.42 -5.49
CA ARG A 385 -8.63 -17.05 -5.80
C ARG A 385 -9.43 -17.08 -4.52
N VAL A 386 -9.85 -15.90 -4.09
CA VAL A 386 -10.72 -15.75 -2.92
C VAL A 386 -11.90 -14.84 -3.25
N ALA A 387 -13.07 -15.19 -2.75
CA ALA A 387 -14.26 -14.38 -3.00
C ALA A 387 -14.22 -13.09 -2.20
N SER A 388 -13.73 -13.14 -0.96
CA SER A 388 -13.62 -11.99 -0.09
C SER A 388 -12.43 -12.11 0.86
N PHE A 389 -11.83 -10.96 1.16
CA PHE A 389 -10.79 -10.80 2.16
C PHE A 389 -11.13 -9.58 2.99
N ARG A 390 -11.31 -9.74 4.29
CA ARG A 390 -11.64 -8.65 5.22
C ARG A 390 -10.70 -8.67 6.41
N VAL A 391 -10.19 -7.49 6.75
CA VAL A 391 -9.37 -7.26 7.94
C VAL A 391 -10.07 -6.20 8.78
N ASP A 392 -10.38 -6.52 10.02
CA ASP A 392 -11.06 -5.63 10.95
C ASP A 392 -10.00 -4.78 11.67
N SER A 393 -10.19 -3.48 11.66
CA SER A 393 -9.35 -2.49 12.36
C SER A 393 -7.85 -2.82 12.37
N PRO A 394 -7.21 -3.01 11.18
CA PRO A 394 -5.78 -3.29 11.12
C PRO A 394 -4.98 -2.08 11.61
N ASP A 395 -3.92 -2.36 12.36
CA ASP A 395 -2.86 -1.42 12.74
C ASP A 395 -1.53 -1.93 12.19
N VAL A 396 -0.84 -1.08 11.44
CA VAL A 396 0.43 -1.39 10.79
C VAL A 396 1.46 -0.34 11.16
N GLN A 397 2.60 -0.77 11.63
CA GLN A 397 3.75 0.11 11.88
C GLN A 397 4.95 -0.40 11.09
N VAL A 398 5.52 0.47 10.28
CA VAL A 398 6.77 0.23 9.55
C VAL A 398 7.84 1.12 10.17
N CYS A 399 8.87 0.52 10.71
CA CYS A 399 9.98 1.23 11.34
C CYS A 399 11.27 0.96 10.57
N ARG A 400 12.10 1.99 10.41
CA ARG A 400 13.41 1.90 9.78
C ARG A 400 14.50 2.31 10.74
N SER A 401 15.72 1.83 10.49
CA SER A 401 16.89 2.11 11.33
C SER A 401 17.34 3.59 11.31
N ASP A 402 16.94 4.34 10.27
CA ASP A 402 17.21 5.78 10.13
C ASP A 402 16.22 6.68 10.90
N GLY A 403 15.31 6.08 11.67
CA GLY A 403 14.27 6.82 12.39
C GLY A 403 13.05 7.18 11.53
N SER A 404 13.08 6.93 10.22
CA SER A 404 11.90 7.07 9.38
C SER A 404 10.91 5.93 9.60
N GLY A 405 9.66 6.16 9.30
CA GLY A 405 8.65 5.13 9.49
C GLY A 405 7.25 5.57 9.11
N MET A 406 6.33 4.63 9.24
CA MET A 406 4.91 4.85 9.01
C MET A 406 4.11 4.12 10.09
N SER A 407 3.12 4.77 10.63
CA SER A 407 2.06 4.15 11.43
C SER A 407 0.74 4.36 10.70
N ALA A 408 0.01 3.28 10.46
CA ALA A 408 -1.30 3.35 9.79
C ALA A 408 -2.32 2.46 10.48
N SER A 409 -3.49 3.00 10.75
CA SER A 409 -4.63 2.28 11.27
C SER A 409 -5.87 2.54 10.41
N LEU A 410 -6.74 1.55 10.26
CA LEU A 410 -7.99 1.67 9.53
C LEU A 410 -9.12 1.10 10.38
N LYS A 411 -10.36 1.54 10.16
CA LYS A 411 -11.52 0.87 10.75
C LYS A 411 -11.78 -0.48 10.10
N GLY A 412 -11.50 -0.61 8.81
CA GLY A 412 -11.67 -1.86 8.08
C GLY A 412 -11.02 -1.82 6.70
N LEU A 413 -10.57 -2.99 6.25
CA LEU A 413 -10.11 -3.26 4.89
C LEU A 413 -10.91 -4.43 4.34
N ALA A 414 -11.55 -4.23 3.19
CA ALA A 414 -12.28 -5.28 2.50
C ALA A 414 -11.88 -5.36 1.03
N LEU A 415 -11.59 -6.56 0.54
CA LEU A 415 -11.34 -6.87 -0.86
C LEU A 415 -12.32 -7.95 -1.29
N GLU A 416 -12.88 -7.83 -2.48
CA GLU A 416 -13.79 -8.81 -3.06
C GLU A 416 -13.36 -9.22 -4.46
N GLY A 417 -13.64 -10.47 -4.83
CA GLY A 417 -13.33 -10.98 -6.15
C GLY A 417 -11.83 -10.98 -6.47
N VAL A 418 -11.00 -11.39 -5.51
CA VAL A 418 -9.54 -11.43 -5.68
C VAL A 418 -9.14 -12.66 -6.48
N SER A 419 -8.47 -12.44 -7.59
CA SER A 419 -7.82 -13.48 -8.39
C SER A 419 -6.45 -12.99 -8.81
N TRP A 420 -5.42 -13.70 -8.43
CA TRP A 420 -4.04 -13.35 -8.73
C TRP A 420 -3.25 -14.54 -9.22
N ASP A 421 -2.62 -14.36 -10.36
CA ASP A 421 -1.56 -15.21 -10.88
C ASP A 421 -0.40 -14.33 -11.37
N SER A 422 0.70 -14.94 -11.83
CA SER A 422 1.87 -14.16 -12.27
C SER A 422 1.61 -13.24 -13.48
N THR A 423 0.48 -13.38 -14.16
CA THR A 423 0.15 -12.62 -15.37
C THR A 423 -0.95 -11.59 -15.14
N LEU A 424 -1.89 -11.89 -14.25
CA LEU A 424 -3.07 -11.08 -14.01
C LEU A 424 -3.38 -10.98 -12.51
N LEU A 425 -3.50 -9.75 -12.02
CA LEU A 425 -4.16 -9.44 -10.75
C LEU A 425 -5.54 -8.84 -11.04
N LYS A 426 -6.58 -9.52 -10.60
CA LYS A 426 -7.96 -9.02 -10.68
C LYS A 426 -8.50 -8.80 -9.28
N LEU A 427 -8.96 -7.60 -9.02
CA LEU A 427 -9.64 -7.17 -7.80
C LEU A 427 -11.03 -6.68 -8.20
N GLY A 428 -12.08 -7.30 -7.72
CA GLY A 428 -13.45 -6.87 -7.97
C GLY A 428 -13.74 -5.54 -7.26
N SER A 429 -13.50 -5.52 -5.95
CA SER A 429 -13.54 -4.28 -5.17
C SER A 429 -12.48 -4.25 -4.08
N VAL A 430 -12.01 -3.03 -3.75
CA VAL A 430 -11.17 -2.72 -2.60
C VAL A 430 -11.82 -1.58 -1.85
N HIS A 431 -12.09 -1.77 -0.57
CA HIS A 431 -12.68 -0.76 0.29
C HIS A 431 -11.83 -0.55 1.54
N MET A 432 -11.47 0.70 1.80
CA MET A 432 -10.73 1.15 2.98
C MET A 432 -11.55 2.21 3.71
N GLU A 433 -11.79 1.99 5.00
CA GLU A 433 -12.60 2.90 5.82
C GLU A 433 -11.77 3.59 6.88
N SER A 434 -11.84 4.91 6.89
CA SER A 434 -11.23 5.82 7.85
C SER A 434 -9.75 5.50 8.16
N PRO A 435 -8.87 5.39 7.15
CA PRO A 435 -7.45 5.21 7.42
C PRO A 435 -6.87 6.48 8.05
N VAL A 436 -6.09 6.27 9.10
CA VAL A 436 -5.24 7.30 9.71
C VAL A 436 -3.80 6.87 9.50
N ALA A 437 -3.02 7.66 8.82
CA ALA A 437 -1.62 7.37 8.56
C ALA A 437 -0.72 8.51 9.03
N ASP A 438 0.29 8.19 9.84
CA ASP A 438 1.37 9.08 10.23
C ASP A 438 2.65 8.59 9.57
N ILE A 439 3.22 9.40 8.71
CA ILE A 439 4.44 9.09 7.96
C ILE A 439 5.54 10.02 8.45
N TYR A 440 6.66 9.46 8.84
CA TYR A 440 7.84 10.19 9.30
C TYR A 440 9.00 9.93 8.34
N SER A 441 9.53 10.99 7.75
CA SER A 441 10.77 10.95 6.98
C SER A 441 11.91 11.43 7.88
N GLY A 442 12.94 10.61 8.08
CA GLY A 442 14.17 11.02 8.76
C GLY A 442 14.95 12.08 7.95
N HIS A 443 16.22 12.35 8.30
CA HIS A 443 17.12 13.25 7.57
C HIS A 443 17.40 12.81 6.13
N PHE A 444 16.36 12.53 5.36
CA PHE A 444 16.43 11.89 4.03
C PHE A 444 16.77 12.87 2.90
N LEU A 445 16.88 14.17 3.18
CA LEU A 445 17.04 15.19 2.12
C LEU A 445 18.45 15.26 1.53
N ASP A 446 19.48 14.83 2.23
CA ASP A 446 20.84 14.80 1.63
C ASP A 446 21.01 13.75 0.53
N THR A 447 20.23 12.67 0.60
CA THR A 447 20.24 11.63 -0.44
C THR A 447 19.37 12.00 -1.65
N LEU A 448 18.35 12.85 -1.47
CA LEU A 448 17.50 13.33 -2.57
C LEU A 448 18.15 14.44 -3.39
N GLN A 449 19.02 15.26 -2.81
CA GLN A 449 19.81 16.23 -3.60
C GLN A 449 20.83 15.57 -4.53
N ASN A 450 21.35 14.40 -4.17
CA ASN A 450 22.17 13.57 -5.07
C ASN A 450 21.36 12.68 -6.01
N GLN A 451 20.06 12.52 -5.76
CA GLN A 451 19.08 11.86 -6.62
C GLN A 451 18.07 12.87 -7.19
N THR A 452 18.54 13.99 -7.73
CA THR A 452 17.74 14.84 -8.66
C THR A 452 17.40 14.12 -9.97
N LYS A 453 17.51 12.82 -9.94
CA LYS A 453 16.83 11.85 -10.76
C LYS A 453 15.95 10.97 -9.86
N LEU A 454 15.07 11.57 -9.09
CA LEU A 454 13.75 10.99 -8.94
C LEU A 454 13.08 11.14 -10.32
N GLY A 455 13.66 10.45 -11.26
CA GLY A 455 12.90 9.98 -12.40
C GLY A 455 11.68 9.36 -11.73
N SER A 456 10.53 9.90 -11.99
CA SER A 456 9.21 9.39 -11.67
C SER A 456 9.34 7.91 -11.39
N VAL A 457 9.04 7.46 -10.17
CA VAL A 457 8.92 6.02 -9.90
C VAL A 457 8.01 5.56 -11.01
N ASP A 458 8.60 4.84 -11.97
CA ASP A 458 7.83 4.39 -13.11
C ASP A 458 6.79 3.42 -12.57
N LEU A 459 5.59 3.93 -12.39
CA LEU A 459 4.47 3.20 -11.81
C LEU A 459 4.25 1.88 -12.52
N TYR A 460 4.44 1.86 -13.84
CA TYR A 460 4.31 0.62 -14.62
C TYR A 460 5.39 -0.40 -14.26
N THR A 461 6.64 0.02 -14.09
CA THR A 461 7.72 -0.87 -13.64
C THR A 461 7.51 -1.36 -12.19
N ALA A 462 6.96 -0.54 -11.32
CA ALA A 462 6.62 -0.96 -9.96
C ALA A 462 5.47 -1.98 -9.97
N LEU A 463 4.43 -1.75 -10.75
CA LEU A 463 3.27 -2.64 -10.88
C LEU A 463 3.61 -3.94 -11.63
N GLU A 464 4.54 -3.94 -12.57
CA GLU A 464 4.97 -5.14 -13.31
C GLU A 464 5.54 -6.23 -12.38
N LYS A 465 6.15 -5.83 -11.26
CA LYS A 465 6.62 -6.76 -10.22
C LYS A 465 5.46 -7.52 -9.55
N VAL A 466 4.26 -6.98 -9.61
CA VAL A 466 3.05 -7.57 -9.02
C VAL A 466 2.32 -8.45 -10.05
N ALA A 467 2.05 -7.91 -11.23
CA ALA A 467 1.41 -8.65 -12.33
C ALA A 467 1.62 -7.92 -13.67
N GLY A 468 1.60 -8.66 -14.78
CA GLY A 468 1.68 -8.08 -16.14
C GLY A 468 0.44 -7.27 -16.51
N ARG A 469 -0.73 -7.64 -15.98
CA ARG A 469 -1.99 -6.91 -16.11
C ARG A 469 -2.68 -6.81 -14.77
N ILE A 470 -3.27 -5.65 -14.49
CA ILE A 470 -4.01 -5.38 -13.25
C ILE A 470 -5.39 -4.88 -13.64
N PHE A 471 -6.41 -5.48 -13.08
CA PHE A 471 -7.79 -5.05 -13.20
C PHE A 471 -8.36 -4.79 -11.81
N LEU A 472 -8.86 -3.57 -11.62
CA LEU A 472 -9.53 -3.12 -10.40
C LEU A 472 -10.93 -2.62 -10.76
N GLY A 473 -11.94 -3.38 -10.40
CA GLY A 473 -13.33 -3.02 -10.69
C GLY A 473 -13.75 -1.77 -9.94
N ARG A 474 -13.52 -1.77 -8.62
CA ARG A 474 -13.84 -0.62 -7.76
C ARG A 474 -12.82 -0.45 -6.64
N PHE A 475 -12.34 0.77 -6.46
CA PHE A 475 -11.57 1.18 -5.27
C PHE A 475 -12.34 2.27 -4.53
N SER A 476 -12.45 2.15 -3.23
CA SER A 476 -13.07 3.15 -2.37
C SER A 476 -12.23 3.36 -1.11
N LEU A 477 -11.66 4.53 -1.00
CA LEU A 477 -11.02 5.07 0.19
C LEU A 477 -11.96 6.11 0.78
N LYS A 478 -12.35 5.95 2.04
CA LYS A 478 -13.30 6.85 2.69
C LYS A 478 -12.73 7.44 3.97
N ASP A 479 -12.88 8.76 4.12
CA ASP A 479 -12.51 9.52 5.33
C ASP A 479 -11.06 9.30 5.79
N ALA A 480 -10.10 9.28 4.86
CA ALA A 480 -8.69 9.13 5.16
C ALA A 480 -8.11 10.41 5.78
N ASN A 481 -7.25 10.22 6.79
CA ASN A 481 -6.48 11.30 7.43
C ASN A 481 -5.00 10.94 7.37
N ILE A 482 -4.21 11.72 6.64
CA ILE A 482 -2.80 11.45 6.42
C ILE A 482 -1.98 12.63 6.95
N ARG A 483 -1.01 12.34 7.79
CA ARG A 483 -0.02 13.30 8.29
C ARG A 483 1.37 12.86 7.83
N TYR A 484 2.07 13.77 7.21
CA TYR A 484 3.42 13.56 6.76
C TYR A 484 4.35 14.57 7.44
N ALA A 485 5.34 14.08 8.16
CA ALA A 485 6.33 14.88 8.84
C ALA A 485 7.72 14.63 8.25
N TYR A 486 8.44 15.68 7.91
CA TYR A 486 9.79 15.61 7.35
C TYR A 486 10.64 16.79 7.81
N TYR A 487 11.97 16.62 7.79
CA TYR A 487 12.89 17.70 8.09
C TYR A 487 13.16 18.53 6.85
N GLY A 488 12.91 19.84 6.91
CA GLY A 488 13.23 20.80 5.87
C GLY A 488 14.73 21.12 5.80
N LYS A 489 15.12 21.91 4.80
CA LYS A 489 16.53 22.34 4.60
C LYS A 489 17.15 23.07 5.80
N SER A 490 16.34 23.67 6.65
CA SER A 490 16.75 24.37 7.88
C SER A 490 16.74 23.47 9.12
N ASP A 491 16.71 22.16 8.95
CA ASP A 491 16.59 21.17 10.04
C ASP A 491 15.34 21.38 10.92
N SER A 492 14.34 22.09 10.39
CA SER A 492 13.05 22.29 11.03
C SER A 492 12.06 21.21 10.60
N LEU A 493 11.33 20.63 11.55
CA LEU A 493 10.30 19.64 11.27
C LEU A 493 9.10 20.32 10.58
N GLN A 494 8.81 19.89 9.36
CA GLN A 494 7.68 20.33 8.57
C GLN A 494 6.55 19.29 8.63
N HIS A 495 5.30 19.74 8.60
CA HIS A 495 4.14 18.88 8.63
C HIS A 495 3.24 19.18 7.43
N GLN A 496 2.82 18.13 6.75
CA GLN A 496 1.76 18.18 5.74
C GLN A 496 0.57 17.38 6.24
N LYS A 497 -0.63 17.82 5.95
CA LYS A 497 -1.85 17.21 6.44
C LYS A 497 -2.90 17.15 5.34
N LEU A 498 -3.45 15.96 5.15
CA LEU A 498 -4.62 15.67 4.33
C LEU A 498 -5.72 15.16 5.24
N ASP A 499 -6.79 15.89 5.38
CA ASP A 499 -7.93 15.52 6.21
C ASP A 499 -9.13 15.12 5.38
N THR A 500 -9.91 14.17 5.89
CA THR A 500 -11.17 13.75 5.30
C THR A 500 -11.05 13.50 3.79
N THR A 501 -10.02 12.72 3.44
CA THR A 501 -9.72 12.42 2.05
C THR A 501 -10.52 11.20 1.59
N ASN A 502 -11.20 11.35 0.46
CA ASN A 502 -11.92 10.28 -0.19
C ASN A 502 -11.38 10.08 -1.60
N LEU A 503 -11.23 8.82 -2.00
CA LEU A 503 -10.84 8.44 -3.35
C LEU A 503 -11.72 7.30 -3.82
N PHE A 504 -12.35 7.49 -4.96
CA PHE A 504 -13.14 6.48 -5.64
C PHE A 504 -12.60 6.29 -7.05
N ILE A 505 -12.36 5.04 -7.42
CA ILE A 505 -11.90 4.64 -8.76
C ILE A 505 -12.78 3.52 -9.25
N GLU A 506 -13.22 3.58 -10.50
CA GLU A 506 -14.02 2.53 -11.13
C GLU A 506 -13.42 2.15 -12.50
N GLY A 507 -13.38 0.82 -12.76
CA GLY A 507 -12.98 0.28 -14.04
C GLY A 507 -11.52 0.52 -14.42
N LEU A 508 -10.60 0.51 -13.45
CA LEU A 508 -9.18 0.66 -13.73
C LEU A 508 -8.60 -0.65 -14.29
N ALA A 509 -8.10 -0.59 -15.51
CA ALA A 509 -7.34 -1.66 -16.14
C ALA A 509 -5.96 -1.13 -16.54
N VAL A 510 -4.91 -1.79 -16.09
CA VAL A 510 -3.51 -1.42 -16.39
C VAL A 510 -2.82 -2.58 -17.08
N ASP A 511 -2.22 -2.33 -18.23
CA ASP A 511 -1.26 -3.23 -18.86
C ASP A 511 0.15 -2.66 -18.62
N THR A 512 0.90 -3.32 -17.74
CA THR A 512 2.21 -2.84 -17.29
C THR A 512 3.27 -2.95 -18.37
N ARG A 513 3.12 -3.91 -19.30
CA ARG A 513 4.06 -4.15 -20.39
C ARG A 513 3.84 -3.19 -21.54
N LEU A 514 2.57 -2.97 -21.92
CA LEU A 514 2.20 -2.01 -22.96
C LEU A 514 2.22 -0.58 -22.45
N ARG A 515 2.33 -0.38 -21.13
CA ARG A 515 2.33 0.93 -20.45
C ARG A 515 1.07 1.73 -20.75
N THR A 516 -0.06 1.04 -20.79
CA THR A 516 -1.37 1.62 -21.06
C THR A 516 -2.30 1.39 -19.87
N TYR A 517 -3.26 2.28 -19.72
CA TYR A 517 -4.33 2.12 -18.76
C TYR A 517 -5.67 2.52 -19.37
N LYS A 518 -6.72 1.99 -18.78
CA LYS A 518 -8.11 2.41 -18.99
C LYS A 518 -8.71 2.71 -17.63
N LEU A 519 -9.46 3.78 -17.55
CA LEU A 519 -10.12 4.25 -16.33
C LEU A 519 -11.54 4.71 -16.72
N ASP A 520 -12.56 4.17 -16.06
CA ASP A 520 -13.94 4.52 -16.35
C ASP A 520 -14.40 5.76 -15.56
N ASP A 521 -14.11 5.82 -14.25
CA ASP A 521 -14.42 6.97 -13.39
C ASP A 521 -13.40 7.14 -12.26
N ILE A 522 -13.13 8.41 -11.91
CA ILE A 522 -12.33 8.78 -10.75
C ILE A 522 -12.98 9.94 -10.02
N ARG A 523 -13.10 9.83 -8.69
CA ARG A 523 -13.54 10.91 -7.83
C ARG A 523 -12.57 11.01 -6.66
N PHE A 524 -12.14 12.21 -6.40
CA PHE A 524 -11.25 12.49 -5.26
C PHE A 524 -11.80 13.71 -4.50
N SER A 525 -11.77 13.66 -3.20
CA SER A 525 -12.05 14.83 -2.38
C SER A 525 -11.15 14.86 -1.16
N THR A 526 -10.70 16.05 -0.80
CA THR A 526 -9.96 16.27 0.46
C THR A 526 -10.33 17.61 1.07
N ARG A 527 -10.15 17.73 2.38
CA ARG A 527 -10.46 18.95 3.13
C ARG A 527 -9.23 19.37 3.95
N ASN A 528 -9.13 20.69 4.18
CA ASN A 528 -8.14 21.29 5.06
C ASN A 528 -6.69 20.87 4.73
N LEU A 529 -6.33 20.89 3.44
CA LEU A 529 -4.96 20.63 3.01
C LEU A 529 -4.06 21.79 3.46
N GLU A 530 -2.96 21.48 4.14
CA GLU A 530 -1.94 22.43 4.55
C GLU A 530 -0.57 21.98 4.05
N LEU A 531 0.10 22.84 3.25
CA LEU A 531 1.40 22.58 2.66
C LEU A 531 2.37 23.69 3.06
N PRO A 532 3.41 23.42 3.84
CA PRO A 532 4.47 24.39 4.09
C PRO A 532 5.29 24.57 2.81
N LEU A 533 5.55 25.82 2.46
CA LEU A 533 6.32 26.22 1.28
C LEU A 533 7.49 27.11 1.71
N ASP A 534 8.52 27.17 0.86
CA ASP A 534 9.66 28.08 1.04
C ASP A 534 10.30 27.94 2.44
N ASN A 535 10.58 26.68 2.84
CA ASN A 535 11.15 26.34 4.15
C ASN A 535 10.36 26.89 5.35
N GLY A 536 9.03 26.93 5.24
CA GLY A 536 8.16 27.41 6.31
C GLY A 536 7.93 28.91 6.31
N PHE A 537 8.48 29.66 5.35
CA PHE A 537 8.17 31.09 5.20
C PHE A 537 6.76 31.33 4.69
N TYR A 538 6.14 30.33 4.07
CA TYR A 538 4.74 30.35 3.64
C TYR A 538 4.04 29.04 4.00
N THR A 539 2.73 29.13 4.14
CA THR A 539 1.84 27.98 4.20
C THR A 539 0.74 28.16 3.17
N LEU A 540 0.62 27.20 2.27
CA LEU A 540 -0.54 27.08 1.39
C LEU A 540 -1.62 26.30 2.13
N LYS A 541 -2.80 26.92 2.29
CA LYS A 541 -3.99 26.30 2.86
C LYS A 541 -5.05 26.17 1.79
N VAL A 542 -5.63 25.00 1.67
CA VAL A 542 -6.75 24.75 0.75
C VAL A 542 -7.89 24.14 1.53
N GLY A 543 -9.05 24.80 1.51
CA GLY A 543 -10.20 24.38 2.28
C GLY A 543 -10.87 23.12 1.76
N ALA A 544 -10.93 22.98 0.44
CA ALA A 544 -11.50 21.81 -0.22
C ALA A 544 -10.88 21.59 -1.60
N VAL A 545 -10.73 20.34 -1.98
CA VAL A 545 -10.45 19.91 -3.37
C VAL A 545 -11.44 18.81 -3.70
N ASP A 546 -12.18 18.96 -4.78
CA ASP A 546 -13.14 17.98 -5.28
C ASP A 546 -12.86 17.73 -6.76
N LEU A 547 -12.51 16.49 -7.10
CA LEU A 547 -12.34 16.00 -8.48
C LEU A 547 -13.47 15.03 -8.80
N THR A 548 -14.13 15.23 -9.90
CA THR A 548 -15.18 14.34 -10.42
C THR A 548 -15.03 14.23 -11.93
N GLY A 549 -14.71 13.05 -12.40
CA GLY A 549 -14.44 12.80 -13.82
C GLY A 549 -13.32 13.70 -14.36
N SER A 550 -13.64 14.59 -15.29
CA SER A 550 -12.71 15.56 -15.88
C SER A 550 -12.77 16.98 -15.29
N SER A 551 -13.41 17.13 -14.14
CA SER A 551 -13.59 18.43 -13.47
C SER A 551 -12.97 18.45 -12.09
N VAL A 552 -12.30 19.55 -11.73
CA VAL A 552 -11.74 19.81 -10.40
C VAL A 552 -12.26 21.15 -9.88
N VAL A 553 -12.71 21.16 -8.65
CA VAL A 553 -13.05 22.39 -7.91
C VAL A 553 -12.16 22.49 -6.68
N ILE A 554 -11.51 23.63 -6.51
CA ILE A 554 -10.64 23.94 -5.38
C ILE A 554 -11.18 25.18 -4.69
N ASP A 555 -11.54 25.05 -3.41
CA ASP A 555 -12.16 26.14 -2.66
C ASP A 555 -11.26 26.67 -1.56
N ARG A 556 -11.39 27.96 -1.28
CA ARG A 556 -10.76 28.66 -0.15
C ARG A 556 -9.23 28.43 -0.09
N ILE A 557 -8.56 28.81 -1.17
CA ILE A 557 -7.11 28.75 -1.28
C ILE A 557 -6.53 29.98 -0.57
N ARG A 558 -5.54 29.80 0.31
CA ARG A 558 -4.80 30.87 0.96
C ARG A 558 -3.31 30.55 1.02
N LEU A 559 -2.49 31.47 0.54
CA LEU A 559 -1.05 31.47 0.74
C LEU A 559 -0.72 32.56 1.77
N ILE A 560 -0.33 32.17 2.96
CA ILE A 560 -0.06 33.06 4.08
C ILE A 560 1.34 32.85 4.63
N SER A 561 2.00 33.94 5.04
CA SER A 561 3.23 33.84 5.83
C SER A 561 2.91 33.82 7.32
N PRO A 562 3.58 32.99 8.14
CA PRO A 562 3.48 33.05 9.59
C PRO A 562 4.12 34.35 10.15
N TYR A 563 4.89 35.06 9.35
CA TYR A 563 5.57 36.28 9.74
C TYR A 563 4.84 37.53 9.22
N PRO A 564 4.57 38.56 10.06
CA PRO A 564 4.11 39.86 9.59
C PRO A 564 5.07 40.45 8.54
N LYS A 565 4.54 41.20 7.58
CA LYS A 565 5.26 41.70 6.40
C LYS A 565 6.60 42.36 6.68
N MET A 566 6.70 43.14 7.78
CA MET A 566 7.97 43.77 8.18
C MET A 566 8.98 42.77 8.74
N GLN A 567 8.53 41.87 9.61
CA GLN A 567 9.39 40.82 10.18
C GLN A 567 9.87 39.87 9.09
N PHE A 568 9.00 39.42 8.20
CA PHE A 568 9.35 38.60 7.03
C PHE A 568 10.50 39.22 6.24
N ALA A 569 10.39 40.53 5.93
CA ALA A 569 11.39 41.23 5.15
C ALA A 569 12.77 41.22 5.81
N TYR A 570 12.85 41.39 7.14
CA TYR A 570 14.14 41.42 7.87
C TYR A 570 14.71 40.00 8.14
N LEU A 571 13.92 38.97 8.08
CA LEU A 571 14.39 37.59 8.19
C LEU A 571 15.09 37.10 6.91
N GLN A 572 14.94 37.84 5.80
CA GLN A 572 15.56 37.46 4.52
C GLN A 572 16.95 38.06 4.36
N PRO A 573 17.96 37.33 3.88
CA PRO A 573 19.32 37.87 3.64
C PRO A 573 19.34 38.90 2.52
N HIS A 574 18.41 38.81 1.59
CA HIS A 574 18.22 39.74 0.49
C HIS A 574 16.77 40.09 0.31
N HIS A 575 16.51 41.16 -0.44
CA HIS A 575 15.15 41.59 -0.72
C HIS A 575 14.32 40.41 -1.32
N LYS A 576 13.21 40.12 -0.65
CA LYS A 576 12.18 39.18 -1.07
C LYS A 576 10.81 39.77 -0.79
N ASP A 577 9.92 39.76 -1.77
CA ASP A 577 8.59 40.29 -1.61
C ASP A 577 7.78 39.41 -0.66
N TRP A 578 7.00 40.03 0.21
CA TRP A 578 6.02 39.35 1.03
C TRP A 578 4.68 39.27 0.29
N PHE A 579 4.01 38.15 0.36
CA PHE A 579 2.73 37.91 -0.26
C PHE A 579 1.70 37.42 0.76
N ASP A 580 0.43 37.84 0.59
CA ASP A 580 -0.75 37.19 1.13
C ASP A 580 -1.72 37.04 -0.04
N VAL A 581 -2.08 35.79 -0.35
CA VAL A 581 -2.96 35.47 -1.48
C VAL A 581 -4.17 34.72 -0.96
N SER A 582 -5.35 35.15 -1.36
CA SER A 582 -6.57 34.40 -1.15
C SER A 582 -7.29 34.23 -2.47
N VAL A 583 -7.85 33.05 -2.70
CA VAL A 583 -8.70 32.73 -3.85
C VAL A 583 -9.94 32.01 -3.33
N GLY A 584 -11.11 32.50 -3.66
CA GLY A 584 -12.36 31.90 -3.25
C GLY A 584 -12.55 30.53 -3.86
N GLN A 585 -12.40 30.45 -5.20
CA GLN A 585 -12.55 29.19 -5.93
C GLN A 585 -11.70 29.17 -7.20
N VAL A 586 -11.15 27.98 -7.51
CA VAL A 586 -10.60 27.61 -8.81
C VAL A 586 -11.38 26.42 -9.33
N ALA A 587 -12.04 26.57 -10.50
CA ALA A 587 -12.76 25.50 -11.15
C ALA A 587 -12.06 25.14 -12.47
N LEU A 588 -11.80 23.87 -12.67
CA LEU A 588 -11.17 23.29 -13.87
C LEU A 588 -12.19 22.35 -14.54
N ALA A 589 -12.39 22.49 -15.83
CA ALA A 589 -13.30 21.62 -16.59
C ALA A 589 -12.66 21.13 -17.88
N GLY A 590 -12.96 19.89 -18.25
CA GLY A 590 -12.39 19.26 -19.42
C GLY A 590 -10.90 18.93 -19.28
N ILE A 591 -10.51 18.39 -18.13
CA ILE A 591 -9.14 17.92 -17.89
C ILE A 591 -8.93 16.62 -18.67
N ASP A 592 -7.91 16.59 -19.52
CA ASP A 592 -7.51 15.39 -20.26
C ASP A 592 -6.43 14.64 -19.51
N LEU A 593 -6.86 13.74 -18.61
CA LEU A 593 -5.95 12.90 -17.83
C LEU A 593 -5.14 11.94 -18.71
N SER A 594 -5.71 11.51 -19.84
CA SER A 594 -5.03 10.55 -20.72
C SER A 594 -3.79 11.18 -21.37
N THR A 595 -3.92 12.38 -21.88
CA THR A 595 -2.81 13.17 -22.44
C THR A 595 -1.77 13.53 -21.36
N TYR A 596 -2.22 13.85 -20.15
CA TYR A 596 -1.27 14.14 -19.07
C TYR A 596 -0.41 12.91 -18.71
N LEU A 597 -1.01 11.75 -18.59
CA LEU A 597 -0.26 10.53 -18.20
C LEU A 597 0.63 10.00 -19.34
N SER A 598 0.21 10.12 -20.60
CA SER A 598 0.99 9.65 -21.74
C SER A 598 2.07 10.64 -22.20
N GLU A 599 1.75 11.93 -22.27
CA GLU A 599 2.60 12.95 -22.91
C GLU A 599 3.15 13.99 -21.93
N LYS A 600 2.71 13.96 -20.67
CA LYS A 600 3.02 14.99 -19.65
C LYS A 600 2.56 16.40 -20.06
N VAL A 601 1.45 16.46 -20.80
CA VAL A 601 0.77 17.69 -21.20
C VAL A 601 -0.50 17.86 -20.38
N LEU A 602 -0.57 18.90 -19.58
CA LEU A 602 -1.78 19.26 -18.83
C LEU A 602 -2.70 20.07 -19.75
N ARG A 603 -3.68 19.37 -20.34
CA ARG A 603 -4.68 19.98 -21.19
C ARG A 603 -5.99 20.17 -20.43
N ILE A 604 -6.50 21.42 -20.44
CA ILE A 604 -7.72 21.80 -19.75
C ILE A 604 -8.54 22.68 -20.67
N ALA A 605 -9.83 22.40 -20.84
CA ALA A 605 -10.69 23.20 -21.69
C ALA A 605 -11.03 24.56 -21.07
N ASP A 606 -11.41 24.60 -19.79
CA ASP A 606 -11.80 25.83 -19.10
C ASP A 606 -11.24 25.86 -17.66
N VAL A 607 -10.61 26.97 -17.30
CA VAL A 607 -10.11 27.29 -15.96
C VAL A 607 -10.83 28.56 -15.51
N GLN A 608 -11.52 28.52 -14.37
CA GLN A 608 -12.17 29.70 -13.78
C GLN A 608 -11.56 29.99 -12.42
N VAL A 609 -11.09 31.21 -12.21
CA VAL A 609 -10.57 31.72 -10.94
C VAL A 609 -11.50 32.81 -10.44
N SER A 610 -12.05 32.69 -9.24
CA SER A 610 -13.01 33.60 -8.69
C SER A 610 -12.60 34.13 -7.31
N ASP A 611 -12.92 35.41 -7.07
CA ASP A 611 -12.75 36.04 -5.77
C ASP A 611 -11.30 35.99 -5.24
N ALA A 612 -10.37 36.42 -6.10
CA ALA A 612 -8.95 36.39 -5.76
C ALA A 612 -8.46 37.73 -5.26
N VAL A 613 -7.65 37.71 -4.20
CA VAL A 613 -6.97 38.91 -3.65
C VAL A 613 -5.48 38.58 -3.53
N LEU A 614 -4.66 39.39 -4.15
CA LEU A 614 -3.19 39.33 -4.04
C LEU A 614 -2.71 40.56 -3.28
N GLN A 615 -2.15 40.40 -2.09
CA GLN A 615 -1.43 41.45 -1.40
C GLN A 615 0.07 41.23 -1.53
N ASN A 616 0.78 42.23 -1.98
CA ASN A 616 2.24 42.19 -2.12
C ASN A 616 2.84 43.34 -1.33
N PHE A 617 3.88 43.06 -0.53
CA PHE A 617 4.65 44.10 0.18
C PHE A 617 6.12 44.03 -0.15
N LYS A 618 6.69 45.17 -0.51
CA LYS A 618 8.09 45.37 -0.86
C LYS A 618 8.79 46.31 0.12
N ASN A 619 9.92 45.92 0.66
CA ASN A 619 10.73 46.74 1.54
C ASN A 619 12.04 47.19 0.83
N GLN A 620 12.10 48.43 0.37
CA GLN A 620 13.30 48.96 -0.29
C GLN A 620 14.51 49.23 0.64
N LYS A 621 14.35 49.07 1.95
CA LYS A 621 15.45 49.18 2.92
C LYS A 621 16.40 47.98 2.81
N ILE A 622 15.95 46.84 2.25
CA ILE A 622 16.72 45.62 2.08
C ILE A 622 17.33 45.61 0.70
N PRO A 623 18.63 45.26 0.55
CA PRO A 623 19.32 45.24 -0.74
C PRO A 623 18.67 44.27 -1.74
N ILE A 624 18.48 44.67 -2.98
CA ILE A 624 18.00 43.83 -4.07
C ILE A 624 19.17 43.02 -4.63
N PRO A 625 19.02 41.69 -4.77
CA PRO A 625 20.06 40.88 -5.38
C PRO A 625 20.21 41.21 -6.87
N ARG A 626 21.44 41.29 -7.35
CA ARG A 626 21.73 41.50 -8.79
C ARG A 626 21.55 40.18 -9.54
N ARG A 627 20.34 39.84 -9.90
CA ARG A 627 20.04 38.72 -10.82
C ARG A 627 19.11 39.17 -11.93
N ILE A 628 19.27 38.61 -13.10
CA ILE A 628 18.35 38.84 -14.21
C ILE A 628 17.01 38.18 -13.84
N VAL A 629 15.95 38.98 -13.85
CA VAL A 629 14.60 38.52 -13.65
C VAL A 629 13.98 38.17 -15.00
N PRO A 630 13.57 36.90 -15.26
CA PRO A 630 12.99 36.54 -16.53
C PRO A 630 11.66 37.27 -16.75
N MET A 631 11.24 37.37 -17.99
CA MET A 631 9.92 37.83 -18.36
C MET A 631 8.90 36.73 -18.07
N ILE A 632 7.61 37.09 -18.00
CA ILE A 632 6.51 36.15 -17.70
C ILE A 632 6.51 34.94 -18.64
N TYR A 633 6.68 35.19 -19.94
CA TYR A 633 6.66 34.13 -20.93
C TYR A 633 7.87 33.19 -20.82
N THR A 634 9.06 33.71 -20.59
CA THR A 634 10.24 32.89 -20.31
C THR A 634 10.05 32.02 -19.06
N GLY A 635 9.37 32.56 -18.04
CA GLY A 635 8.99 31.79 -16.86
C GLY A 635 8.04 30.65 -17.20
N LEU A 636 7.01 30.92 -17.99
CA LEU A 636 6.04 29.93 -18.45
C LEU A 636 6.69 28.82 -19.31
N GLN A 637 7.66 29.16 -20.16
CA GLN A 637 8.44 28.21 -20.96
C GLN A 637 9.31 27.28 -20.12
N LYS A 638 9.78 27.74 -18.97
CA LYS A 638 10.60 26.94 -18.04
C LYS A 638 9.77 26.09 -17.08
N ALA A 639 8.45 26.14 -17.16
CA ALA A 639 7.58 25.30 -16.34
C ALA A 639 7.88 23.80 -16.59
N PRO A 640 7.97 22.98 -15.54
CA PRO A 640 8.32 21.55 -15.65
C PRO A 640 7.25 20.73 -16.38
N VAL A 641 6.05 21.29 -16.52
CA VAL A 641 4.89 20.66 -17.16
C VAL A 641 4.50 21.46 -18.40
N LYS A 642 4.19 20.75 -19.48
CA LYS A 642 3.60 21.35 -20.67
C LYS A 642 2.13 21.69 -20.38
N LEU A 643 1.75 22.96 -20.62
CA LEU A 643 0.42 23.49 -20.33
C LEU A 643 -0.31 23.80 -21.63
N ASP A 644 -1.58 23.45 -21.71
CA ASP A 644 -2.45 23.73 -22.85
C ASP A 644 -3.89 24.01 -22.35
N PHE A 645 -4.15 25.27 -21.96
CA PHE A 645 -5.44 25.71 -21.47
C PHE A 645 -6.15 26.51 -22.56
N GLN A 646 -7.31 26.05 -23.00
CA GLN A 646 -8.03 26.72 -24.07
C GLN A 646 -8.55 28.09 -23.61
N ARG A 647 -9.07 28.15 -22.39
CA ARG A 647 -9.60 29.36 -21.77
C ARG A 647 -9.23 29.42 -20.28
N VAL A 648 -8.81 30.60 -19.82
CA VAL A 648 -8.65 30.90 -18.39
C VAL A 648 -9.45 32.16 -18.06
N GLY A 649 -10.54 32.01 -17.32
CA GLY A 649 -11.36 33.12 -16.84
C GLY A 649 -10.96 33.57 -15.44
N ILE A 650 -10.87 34.84 -15.23
CA ILE A 650 -10.65 35.46 -13.93
C ILE A 650 -11.81 36.37 -13.62
N LYS A 651 -12.43 36.22 -12.46
CA LYS A 651 -13.56 37.02 -12.00
C LYS A 651 -13.32 37.57 -10.62
N ASN A 652 -13.57 38.85 -10.44
CA ASN A 652 -13.46 39.56 -9.16
C ASN A 652 -12.06 39.40 -8.53
N PHE A 653 -11.02 39.84 -9.27
CA PHE A 653 -9.66 39.81 -8.78
C PHE A 653 -9.24 41.18 -8.26
N SER A 654 -8.57 41.23 -7.13
CA SER A 654 -8.00 42.42 -6.53
C SER A 654 -6.50 42.27 -6.29
N VAL A 655 -5.76 43.33 -6.58
CA VAL A 655 -4.32 43.41 -6.29
C VAL A 655 -4.06 44.61 -5.41
N VAL A 656 -3.35 44.38 -4.31
CA VAL A 656 -2.87 45.42 -3.41
C VAL A 656 -1.34 45.39 -3.38
N TYR A 657 -0.72 46.41 -3.89
CA TYR A 657 0.72 46.59 -3.85
C TYR A 657 1.11 47.61 -2.82
N GLU A 658 1.98 47.27 -1.89
CA GLU A 658 2.53 48.14 -0.89
C GLU A 658 4.04 48.22 -0.99
N GLU A 659 4.59 49.38 -0.90
CA GLU A 659 6.05 49.56 -0.95
C GLU A 659 6.55 50.54 0.11
N LEU A 660 7.54 50.12 0.89
CA LEU A 660 8.20 50.96 1.88
C LEU A 660 9.48 51.58 1.26
N ALA A 661 9.49 52.88 1.12
CA ALA A 661 10.69 53.61 0.61
C ALA A 661 11.89 53.48 1.56
N LYS A 662 13.11 53.63 1.02
CA LYS A 662 14.38 53.51 1.79
C LYS A 662 14.41 54.41 3.03
N LYS A 663 13.85 55.60 2.94
CA LYS A 663 13.77 56.58 4.04
C LYS A 663 12.37 56.76 4.62
N GLY A 664 11.41 55.98 4.10
CA GLY A 664 10.00 56.07 4.50
C GLY A 664 9.74 55.32 5.82
N THR A 665 8.73 55.74 6.53
CA THR A 665 8.18 55.09 7.72
C THR A 665 6.84 54.41 7.43
N VAL A 666 6.11 54.92 6.43
CA VAL A 666 4.79 54.41 5.99
C VAL A 666 4.92 53.87 4.55
N PRO A 667 4.42 52.70 4.24
CA PRO A 667 4.39 52.18 2.86
C PRO A 667 3.39 52.97 2.00
N GLY A 668 3.77 53.20 0.75
CA GLY A 668 2.85 53.68 -0.27
C GLY A 668 2.02 52.53 -0.80
N LYS A 669 0.75 52.76 -1.16
CA LYS A 669 -0.20 51.76 -1.59
C LYS A 669 -0.79 52.07 -2.97
N LEU A 670 -0.79 51.05 -3.82
CA LEU A 670 -1.46 51.03 -5.13
C LEU A 670 -2.35 49.80 -5.18
N PHE A 671 -3.57 49.96 -5.63
CA PHE A 671 -4.47 48.81 -5.71
C PHE A 671 -5.36 48.84 -6.93
N PHE A 672 -5.74 47.65 -7.39
CA PHE A 672 -6.69 47.40 -8.42
C PHE A 672 -7.80 46.52 -7.87
N THR A 673 -9.04 46.83 -8.16
CA THR A 673 -10.21 46.10 -7.69
C THR A 673 -11.14 45.73 -8.84
N ASP A 674 -12.05 44.79 -8.55
CA ASP A 674 -13.10 44.37 -9.47
C ASP A 674 -12.54 43.93 -10.84
N MET A 675 -11.33 43.45 -10.88
CA MET A 675 -10.71 43.02 -12.13
C MET A 675 -11.33 41.70 -12.62
N ASN A 676 -11.68 41.72 -13.89
CA ASN A 676 -12.07 40.53 -14.62
C ASN A 676 -11.14 40.37 -15.82
N GLY A 677 -10.91 39.10 -16.23
CA GLY A 677 -10.07 38.85 -17.39
C GLY A 677 -10.30 37.48 -18.00
N THR A 678 -9.97 37.37 -19.27
CA THR A 678 -10.01 36.11 -19.97
C THR A 678 -8.70 35.92 -20.75
N PHE A 679 -7.97 34.85 -20.43
CA PHE A 679 -6.91 34.38 -21.28
C PHE A 679 -7.47 33.36 -22.29
N THR A 680 -7.07 33.51 -23.54
CA THR A 680 -7.31 32.52 -24.61
C THR A 680 -5.97 32.01 -25.13
N GLY A 681 -5.90 30.70 -25.43
CA GLY A 681 -4.70 30.06 -25.93
C GLY A 681 -3.53 30.04 -24.93
N PHE A 682 -3.82 29.90 -23.66
CA PHE A 682 -2.81 29.86 -22.62
C PHE A 682 -1.99 28.57 -22.67
N THR A 683 -0.83 28.63 -23.29
CA THR A 683 0.03 27.46 -23.49
C THR A 683 1.53 27.81 -23.49
N ASN A 684 2.35 26.84 -23.11
CA ASN A 684 3.80 26.90 -23.30
C ASN A 684 4.29 25.94 -24.41
N ILE A 685 3.36 25.46 -25.25
CA ILE A 685 3.65 24.56 -26.36
C ILE A 685 3.54 25.37 -27.67
N VAL A 686 4.63 25.44 -28.40
CA VAL A 686 4.64 26.06 -29.75
C VAL A 686 4.04 25.04 -30.72
N SER A 687 2.90 25.33 -31.29
CA SER A 687 2.19 24.46 -32.26
C SER A 687 2.10 25.06 -33.65
N ARG A 688 2.18 26.38 -33.79
CA ARG A 688 2.12 27.10 -35.07
C ARG A 688 2.83 28.45 -34.98
N PRO A 689 3.31 28.98 -36.07
CA PRO A 689 3.71 30.39 -36.17
C PRO A 689 2.52 31.31 -35.82
N ASP A 690 2.79 32.47 -35.29
CA ASP A 690 1.79 33.51 -34.93
C ASP A 690 0.77 33.07 -33.85
N GLN A 691 1.14 32.12 -33.02
CA GLN A 691 0.37 31.74 -31.85
C GLN A 691 0.52 32.78 -30.73
N TYR A 692 -0.60 33.24 -30.18
CA TYR A 692 -0.62 34.21 -29.07
C TYR A 692 -1.40 33.66 -27.88
N ILE A 693 -0.89 33.94 -26.68
CA ILE A 693 -1.67 33.99 -25.46
C ILE A 693 -2.29 35.40 -25.43
N VAL A 694 -3.61 35.50 -25.39
CA VAL A 694 -4.29 36.79 -25.36
C VAL A 694 -5.01 36.92 -24.02
N LEU A 695 -4.74 37.99 -23.31
CA LEU A 695 -5.48 38.41 -22.11
C LEU A 695 -6.31 39.63 -22.48
N ASP A 696 -7.61 39.57 -22.32
CA ASP A 696 -8.50 40.68 -22.27
C ASP A 696 -8.97 40.89 -20.82
N ALA A 697 -8.81 42.10 -20.29
CA ALA A 697 -9.08 42.40 -18.90
C ALA A 697 -9.70 43.76 -18.71
N ASP A 698 -10.52 43.89 -17.68
CA ASP A 698 -11.07 45.13 -17.17
C ASP A 698 -10.96 45.20 -15.64
N GLY A 699 -11.16 46.41 -15.07
CA GLY A 699 -11.12 46.57 -13.64
C GLY A 699 -11.11 48.05 -13.22
N LYS A 700 -10.80 48.29 -11.96
CA LYS A 700 -10.75 49.64 -11.39
C LYS A 700 -9.39 49.94 -10.75
N LEU A 701 -8.73 51.00 -11.18
CA LEU A 701 -7.56 51.59 -10.54
C LEU A 701 -7.97 52.36 -9.30
N MET A 702 -7.34 52.12 -8.16
CA MET A 702 -7.64 52.77 -6.85
C MET A 702 -9.11 52.70 -6.49
N GLY A 703 -9.82 51.62 -6.95
CA GLY A 703 -11.26 51.42 -6.75
C GLY A 703 -12.21 52.44 -7.47
N LYS A 704 -11.67 53.32 -8.32
CA LYS A 704 -12.42 54.46 -8.89
C LYS A 704 -12.29 54.53 -10.43
N GLY A 705 -11.07 54.37 -10.99
CA GLY A 705 -10.85 54.58 -12.42
C GLY A 705 -11.04 53.28 -13.21
N ASN A 706 -12.09 53.18 -14.01
CA ASN A 706 -12.27 52.00 -14.86
C ASN A 706 -11.16 51.92 -15.93
N PHE A 707 -10.60 50.75 -16.09
CA PHE A 707 -9.64 50.49 -17.14
C PHE A 707 -9.98 49.20 -17.91
N THR A 708 -9.49 49.16 -19.16
CA THR A 708 -9.50 47.94 -20.00
C THR A 708 -8.11 47.74 -20.53
N ALA A 709 -7.72 46.46 -20.73
CA ALA A 709 -6.41 46.09 -21.26
C ALA A 709 -6.51 44.84 -22.13
N THR A 710 -5.80 44.85 -23.26
CA THR A 710 -5.56 43.65 -24.08
C THR A 710 -4.06 43.41 -24.13
N TRP A 711 -3.66 42.25 -23.65
CA TRP A 711 -2.24 41.85 -23.63
C TRP A 711 -2.04 40.58 -24.48
N LYS A 712 -1.14 40.68 -25.49
CA LYS A 712 -0.82 39.60 -26.41
C LYS A 712 0.63 39.18 -26.23
N LEU A 713 0.84 37.88 -25.91
CA LEU A 713 2.14 37.25 -25.70
C LEU A 713 2.35 36.22 -26.81
N PRO A 714 3.30 36.42 -27.75
CA PRO A 714 3.60 35.41 -28.77
C PRO A 714 4.21 34.16 -28.14
N VAL A 715 3.69 33.00 -28.45
CA VAL A 715 4.16 31.72 -27.89
C VAL A 715 5.51 31.28 -28.48
N ASP A 716 5.83 31.70 -29.67
CA ASP A 716 7.07 31.40 -30.40
C ASP A 716 8.22 32.40 -30.20
N SER A 717 8.01 33.41 -29.37
CA SER A 717 8.95 34.54 -29.25
C SER A 717 10.19 34.19 -28.42
N LEU A 718 11.36 34.13 -29.04
CA LEU A 718 12.67 33.99 -28.39
C LEU A 718 13.07 35.23 -27.57
N ASN A 719 12.45 36.40 -27.85
CA ASN A 719 12.80 37.69 -27.25
C ASN A 719 11.81 38.15 -26.20
N ASP A 720 10.89 37.31 -25.71
CA ASP A 720 9.84 37.69 -24.78
C ASP A 720 9.02 38.91 -25.22
N ARG A 721 8.77 39.02 -26.50
CA ARG A 721 8.00 40.12 -27.09
C ARG A 721 6.57 40.08 -26.60
N PHE A 722 5.96 41.23 -26.36
CA PHE A 722 4.53 41.34 -26.09
C PHE A 722 3.96 42.64 -26.64
N LEU A 723 2.67 42.64 -26.89
CA LEU A 723 1.87 43.79 -27.24
C LEU A 723 0.90 44.07 -26.12
N LEU A 724 0.82 45.30 -25.65
CA LEU A 724 -0.13 45.70 -24.62
C LEU A 724 -0.81 47.01 -25.02
N ASN A 725 -2.13 46.92 -25.10
CA ASN A 725 -3.02 48.10 -25.27
C ASN A 725 -3.84 48.25 -24.02
N ALA A 726 -3.90 49.50 -23.48
CA ALA A 726 -4.74 49.74 -22.32
C ALA A 726 -5.36 51.12 -22.36
N ARG A 727 -6.53 51.23 -21.75
CA ARG A 727 -7.29 52.45 -21.64
C ARG A 727 -7.75 52.62 -20.18
N LEU A 728 -7.64 53.85 -19.68
CA LEU A 728 -8.18 54.25 -18.38
C LEU A 728 -9.19 55.38 -18.68
N ASP A 729 -10.40 55.18 -18.22
CA ASP A 729 -11.47 56.15 -18.33
C ASP A 729 -11.27 57.27 -17.28
N SER A 730 -12.32 58.07 -17.09
CA SER A 730 -12.27 59.24 -16.19
C SER A 730 -11.87 58.83 -14.76
N PHE A 731 -10.89 59.60 -14.19
CA PHE A 731 -10.25 59.24 -12.92
C PHE A 731 -9.77 60.44 -12.15
N ASP A 732 -10.00 60.52 -10.85
CA ASP A 732 -9.44 61.53 -9.97
C ASP A 732 -8.03 61.21 -9.57
N LEU A 733 -7.06 62.00 -10.05
CA LEU A 733 -5.63 61.80 -9.79
C LEU A 733 -5.23 61.93 -8.30
N THR A 734 -6.09 62.59 -7.44
CA THR A 734 -5.82 62.70 -6.01
C THR A 734 -5.86 61.33 -5.33
N ALA A 735 -6.56 60.32 -5.89
CA ALA A 735 -6.56 58.97 -5.39
C ALA A 735 -5.15 58.31 -5.40
N LEU A 736 -4.24 58.79 -6.24
CA LEU A 736 -2.84 58.28 -6.26
C LEU A 736 -2.01 58.76 -5.08
N ASN A 737 -2.50 59.65 -4.23
CA ASN A 737 -1.80 60.16 -3.08
C ASN A 737 -1.47 59.09 -2.05
N GLU A 738 -2.26 58.00 -1.93
CA GLU A 738 -1.90 56.84 -1.12
C GLU A 738 -0.57 56.22 -1.54
N LEU A 739 -0.20 56.33 -2.80
CA LEU A 739 1.09 55.87 -3.34
C LEU A 739 2.13 56.98 -3.30
N LEU A 740 1.79 58.16 -3.82
CA LEU A 740 2.78 59.24 -4.12
C LEU A 740 3.31 59.92 -2.85
N VAL A 741 2.48 60.16 -1.85
CA VAL A 741 2.86 60.85 -0.61
C VAL A 741 3.94 60.04 0.12
N PRO A 742 3.77 58.77 0.44
CA PRO A 742 4.79 57.99 1.17
C PRO A 742 6.05 57.71 0.34
N LEU A 743 5.93 57.55 -0.96
CA LEU A 743 7.04 57.06 -1.77
C LEU A 743 7.83 58.19 -2.44
N ALA A 744 7.16 59.26 -2.85
CA ALA A 744 7.75 60.35 -3.58
C ALA A 744 7.84 61.65 -2.78
N SER A 745 7.22 61.72 -1.60
CA SER A 745 6.99 63.01 -0.87
C SER A 745 6.35 64.06 -1.78
N ALA A 746 5.36 63.67 -2.53
CA ALA A 746 4.62 64.51 -3.49
C ALA A 746 3.13 64.21 -3.38
N GLU A 747 2.34 65.25 -3.50
CA GLU A 747 0.88 65.22 -3.39
C GLU A 747 0.28 65.80 -4.68
N VAL A 748 -0.68 65.11 -5.22
CA VAL A 748 -1.58 65.65 -6.24
C VAL A 748 -2.67 66.44 -5.53
N GLN A 749 -2.66 67.75 -5.65
CA GLN A 749 -3.63 68.66 -5.01
C GLN A 749 -4.96 68.67 -5.78
N SER A 750 -4.88 68.57 -7.10
CA SER A 750 -6.04 68.46 -7.98
C SER A 750 -5.62 67.83 -9.31
N GLY A 751 -6.55 67.28 -10.03
CA GLY A 751 -6.33 66.73 -11.38
C GLY A 751 -7.33 65.69 -11.73
N TRP A 752 -7.93 65.78 -12.90
CA TRP A 752 -8.93 64.88 -13.39
C TRP A 752 -8.51 64.29 -14.73
N VAL A 753 -8.31 62.99 -14.81
CA VAL A 753 -8.14 62.25 -16.07
C VAL A 753 -9.46 62.21 -16.80
N ARG A 754 -9.51 62.59 -18.05
CA ARG A 754 -10.65 62.32 -18.93
C ARG A 754 -10.54 61.00 -19.62
N GLU A 755 -9.36 60.72 -20.10
CA GLU A 755 -9.01 59.43 -20.76
C GLU A 755 -7.50 59.28 -20.80
N MET A 756 -6.97 58.08 -20.59
CA MET A 756 -5.63 57.69 -20.92
C MET A 756 -5.69 56.43 -21.77
N ALA A 757 -5.03 56.48 -22.92
CA ALA A 757 -4.86 55.31 -23.76
C ALA A 757 -3.37 55.15 -24.12
N PHE A 758 -2.87 53.96 -24.04
CA PHE A 758 -1.52 53.67 -24.48
C PHE A 758 -1.45 52.32 -25.20
N SER A 759 -0.52 52.25 -26.12
CA SER A 759 -0.11 51.04 -26.79
C SER A 759 1.37 50.84 -26.66
N THR A 760 1.81 49.62 -26.49
CA THR A 760 3.24 49.33 -26.42
C THR A 760 3.56 48.01 -27.09
N GLU A 761 4.67 48.01 -27.80
CA GLU A 761 5.41 46.83 -28.22
C GLU A 761 6.65 46.74 -27.35
N ALA A 762 6.76 45.63 -26.58
CA ALA A 762 7.83 45.47 -25.61
C ALA A 762 8.51 44.12 -25.77
N SER A 763 9.80 44.05 -25.36
CA SER A 763 10.59 42.82 -25.38
C SER A 763 11.48 42.74 -24.14
N SER A 764 12.30 41.67 -24.02
CA SER A 764 13.31 41.56 -22.97
C SER A 764 14.38 42.65 -23.03
N LYS A 765 14.53 43.37 -24.15
CA LYS A 765 15.53 44.41 -24.36
C LYS A 765 15.00 45.84 -24.09
N GLY A 766 13.79 46.11 -24.47
CA GLY A 766 13.16 47.43 -24.33
C GLY A 766 11.77 47.49 -24.94
N ALA A 767 11.16 48.68 -24.95
CA ALA A 767 9.80 48.91 -25.43
C ALA A 767 9.71 50.24 -26.20
N THR A 768 8.76 50.26 -27.15
CA THR A 768 8.24 51.47 -27.75
C THR A 768 6.82 51.67 -27.25
N VAL A 769 6.51 52.88 -26.81
CA VAL A 769 5.24 53.21 -26.18
C VAL A 769 4.64 54.44 -26.85
N GLU A 770 3.39 54.32 -27.22
CA GLU A 770 2.59 55.45 -27.64
C GLU A 770 1.49 55.74 -26.60
N MET A 771 1.32 57.02 -26.25
CA MET A 771 0.35 57.35 -25.19
C MET A 771 -0.38 58.65 -25.52
N VAL A 772 -1.69 58.65 -25.29
CA VAL A 772 -2.55 59.82 -25.21
C VAL A 772 -3.06 59.88 -23.78
N PHE A 773 -2.70 60.96 -23.08
CA PHE A 773 -3.13 61.22 -21.69
C PHE A 773 -3.87 62.55 -21.63
N LEU A 774 -5.20 62.47 -21.59
CA LEU A 774 -6.07 63.65 -21.56
C LEU A 774 -6.51 63.92 -20.13
N TYR A 775 -6.24 65.11 -19.64
CA TYR A 775 -6.51 65.48 -18.24
C TYR A 775 -6.76 66.97 -18.12
N ASN A 776 -7.40 67.36 -16.99
CA ASN A 776 -7.71 68.76 -16.64
C ASN A 776 -7.28 69.07 -15.21
N GLY A 777 -6.85 70.31 -14.96
CA GLY A 777 -6.66 70.87 -13.64
C GLY A 777 -5.59 70.23 -12.78
N LEU A 778 -4.54 69.65 -13.39
CA LEU A 778 -3.44 69.02 -12.66
C LEU A 778 -2.63 70.06 -11.88
N LYS A 779 -2.56 69.86 -10.55
CA LYS A 779 -1.69 70.62 -9.63
C LYS A 779 -1.05 69.63 -8.68
N ALA A 780 0.25 69.85 -8.39
CA ALA A 780 1.00 68.96 -7.48
C ALA A 780 1.79 69.77 -6.47
N ALA A 781 1.99 69.27 -5.27
CA ALA A 781 2.82 69.81 -4.22
C ALA A 781 4.02 68.92 -3.92
N LEU A 782 5.13 69.49 -3.55
CA LEU A 782 6.28 68.84 -2.96
C LEU A 782 6.24 68.96 -1.44
N LEU A 783 6.33 67.83 -0.77
CA LEU A 783 6.25 67.74 0.68
C LEU A 783 7.66 67.62 1.30
N LYS A 784 7.79 68.19 2.50
CA LYS A 784 8.99 68.03 3.36
C LYS A 784 8.52 67.55 4.71
N GLU A 785 9.18 66.55 5.24
CA GLU A 785 8.98 66.15 6.62
C GLU A 785 9.66 67.17 7.56
N LYS A 786 8.91 67.74 8.46
CA LYS A 786 9.35 68.59 9.55
C LYS A 786 8.64 68.16 10.81
N ASP A 787 9.41 67.76 11.82
CA ASP A 787 8.88 67.33 13.11
C ASP A 787 7.85 66.16 13.01
N GLY A 788 8.11 65.20 12.09
CA GLY A 788 7.21 64.08 11.83
C GLY A 788 5.96 64.41 11.00
N VAL A 789 5.77 65.67 10.58
CA VAL A 789 4.63 66.09 9.77
C VAL A 789 5.11 66.48 8.35
N LEU A 790 4.37 65.99 7.35
CA LEU A 790 4.60 66.37 5.97
C LEU A 790 4.02 67.76 5.69
N THR A 791 4.84 68.73 5.32
CA THR A 791 4.48 70.11 5.02
C THR A 791 4.80 70.46 3.59
N ASP A 792 4.02 71.35 2.93
CA ASP A 792 4.25 71.81 1.59
C ASP A 792 5.48 72.74 1.50
N LYS A 793 6.37 72.44 0.55
CA LYS A 793 7.47 73.30 0.18
C LYS A 793 6.99 74.38 -0.80
N LYS A 794 6.27 75.40 -0.35
CA LYS A 794 5.54 76.40 -1.16
C LYS A 794 6.35 76.93 -2.35
N PHE A 795 7.63 77.24 -2.18
CA PHE A 795 8.46 77.77 -3.28
C PHE A 795 8.68 76.72 -4.37
N LEU A 796 9.03 75.51 -4.00
CA LEU A 796 9.27 74.42 -4.97
C LEU A 796 7.96 73.96 -5.59
N THR A 797 6.89 73.91 -4.86
CA THR A 797 5.53 73.62 -5.34
C THR A 797 5.07 74.65 -6.39
N GLY A 798 5.32 75.92 -6.16
CA GLY A 798 5.06 77.01 -7.16
C GLY A 798 5.87 76.80 -8.43
N LEU A 799 7.13 76.43 -8.30
CA LEU A 799 8.03 76.18 -9.45
C LEU A 799 7.56 74.93 -10.24
N VAL A 800 7.21 73.84 -9.56
CA VAL A 800 6.67 72.61 -10.19
C VAL A 800 5.39 72.92 -10.95
N ASN A 801 4.45 73.64 -10.40
CA ASN A 801 3.19 73.97 -11.06
C ASN A 801 3.33 74.99 -12.22
N ARG A 802 4.46 75.71 -12.25
CA ARG A 802 4.78 76.58 -13.38
C ARG A 802 5.30 75.79 -14.59
N VAL A 803 5.97 74.65 -14.36
CA VAL A 803 6.48 73.78 -15.40
C VAL A 803 5.46 72.74 -15.86
N LEU A 804 4.67 72.21 -14.92
CA LEU A 804 3.59 71.25 -15.23
C LEU A 804 2.54 71.92 -16.09
N LYS A 805 2.17 71.28 -17.19
CA LYS A 805 0.97 71.63 -17.97
C LYS A 805 -0.26 71.13 -17.21
N GLN A 806 -1.14 72.09 -16.84
CA GLN A 806 -2.32 71.81 -16.03
C GLN A 806 -3.40 71.05 -16.80
N ASN A 807 -3.37 71.11 -18.11
CA ASN A 807 -4.37 70.48 -18.97
C ASN A 807 -3.70 69.80 -20.20
N ASN A 808 -4.36 68.77 -20.70
CA ASN A 808 -4.08 68.18 -22.00
C ASN A 808 -5.41 67.86 -22.72
N PRO A 809 -5.77 68.53 -23.82
CA PRO A 809 -5.08 69.64 -24.49
C PRO A 809 -5.03 70.94 -23.66
N ASP A 810 -4.09 71.83 -24.03
CA ASP A 810 -4.00 73.14 -23.40
C ASP A 810 -5.28 73.95 -23.65
N LYS A 811 -5.73 74.71 -22.64
CA LYS A 811 -6.96 75.54 -22.74
C LYS A 811 -6.70 76.92 -23.39
N THR A 812 -5.43 77.29 -23.54
CA THR A 812 -5.02 78.54 -24.16
C THR A 812 -3.68 78.39 -24.89
N GLY A 813 -3.32 79.32 -25.78
CA GLY A 813 -2.03 79.42 -26.48
C GLY A 813 -1.87 78.46 -27.66
N LYS A 814 -0.59 78.29 -28.12
CA LYS A 814 -0.26 77.49 -29.32
C LYS A 814 -0.71 76.01 -29.26
N GLY A 815 -1.02 75.44 -28.09
CA GLY A 815 -1.48 74.06 -27.87
C GLY A 815 -3.02 73.96 -27.68
N PHE A 816 -3.78 75.03 -27.91
CA PHE A 816 -5.22 75.06 -27.70
C PHE A 816 -5.91 73.93 -28.49
N ASN A 817 -6.73 73.11 -27.77
CA ASN A 817 -7.44 71.95 -28.28
C ASN A 817 -6.64 70.88 -29.07
N LYS A 818 -5.30 70.96 -29.04
CA LYS A 818 -4.47 69.93 -29.64
C LYS A 818 -3.99 68.94 -28.58
N PRO A 819 -4.46 67.69 -28.53
CA PRO A 819 -3.98 66.67 -27.61
C PRO A 819 -2.45 66.45 -27.78
N ARG A 820 -1.75 66.38 -26.67
CA ARG A 820 -0.33 65.93 -26.71
C ARG A 820 -0.30 64.43 -26.80
N HIS A 821 0.40 63.93 -27.81
CA HIS A 821 0.76 62.54 -28.00
C HIS A 821 2.19 62.34 -27.57
N SER A 822 2.47 61.26 -26.88
CA SER A 822 3.83 60.90 -26.48
C SER A 822 4.21 59.57 -27.15
N SER A 823 5.37 59.55 -27.77
CA SER A 823 5.96 58.35 -28.39
C SER A 823 7.39 58.21 -27.83
N VAL A 824 7.66 57.18 -27.07
CA VAL A 824 8.94 57.02 -26.32
C VAL A 824 9.44 55.58 -26.47
N SER A 825 10.75 55.46 -26.75
CA SER A 825 11.47 54.22 -26.67
C SER A 825 12.26 54.16 -25.36
N ILE A 826 12.21 52.99 -24.70
CA ILE A 826 12.88 52.74 -23.43
C ILE A 826 13.73 51.48 -23.50
N ILE A 827 14.78 51.44 -22.67
CA ILE A 827 15.60 50.25 -22.46
C ILE A 827 15.12 49.60 -21.14
N ARG A 828 14.90 48.32 -21.15
CA ARG A 828 14.53 47.56 -19.96
C ARG A 828 15.69 47.50 -18.97
N ASP A 829 15.40 47.63 -17.69
CA ASP A 829 16.30 47.23 -16.60
C ASP A 829 16.01 45.73 -16.30
N PRO A 830 16.91 44.78 -16.61
CA PRO A 830 16.66 43.35 -16.52
C PRO A 830 16.67 42.80 -15.08
N TYR A 831 17.06 43.61 -14.10
CA TYR A 831 17.14 43.22 -12.69
C TYR A 831 15.79 43.41 -11.93
N HIS A 832 14.76 43.85 -12.64
CA HIS A 832 13.44 44.12 -12.08
C HIS A 832 12.36 43.23 -12.72
N SER A 833 11.30 42.97 -11.95
CA SER A 833 10.19 42.16 -12.40
C SER A 833 9.45 42.78 -13.60
N THR A 834 8.62 41.96 -14.29
CA THR A 834 7.79 42.44 -15.40
C THR A 834 6.82 43.56 -14.96
N PHE A 835 6.28 43.51 -13.76
CA PHE A 835 5.41 44.59 -13.23
C PHE A 835 6.20 45.92 -13.07
N ASN A 836 7.42 45.85 -12.60
CA ASN A 836 8.27 47.06 -12.55
C ASN A 836 8.57 47.55 -13.98
N TYR A 837 8.74 46.63 -14.93
CA TYR A 837 8.95 46.98 -16.34
C TYR A 837 7.72 47.67 -16.95
N LEU A 838 6.50 47.23 -16.67
CA LEU A 838 5.30 47.96 -17.08
C LEU A 838 5.30 49.39 -16.56
N TRP A 839 5.78 49.60 -15.32
CA TRP A 839 5.94 50.97 -14.81
C TRP A 839 7.03 51.72 -15.54
N GLN A 840 8.14 51.13 -15.89
CA GLN A 840 9.19 51.74 -16.70
C GLN A 840 8.64 52.15 -18.09
N ILE A 841 7.72 51.36 -18.64
CA ILE A 841 7.01 51.67 -19.89
C ILE A 841 6.09 52.89 -19.74
N LEU A 842 5.27 52.94 -18.73
CA LEU A 842 4.21 53.99 -18.55
C LEU A 842 4.77 55.33 -18.15
N ARG A 843 5.82 55.39 -17.35
CA ARG A 843 6.32 56.60 -16.72
C ARG A 843 6.89 57.67 -17.67
N PRO A 844 7.77 57.37 -18.66
CA PRO A 844 8.31 58.39 -19.54
C PRO A 844 7.26 59.12 -20.36
N PRO A 845 6.30 58.42 -21.03
CA PRO A 845 5.24 59.08 -21.77
C PRO A 845 4.27 59.90 -20.87
N LEU A 846 4.01 59.48 -19.63
CA LEU A 846 3.29 60.25 -18.66
C LEU A 846 3.99 61.60 -18.35
N ILE A 847 5.28 61.57 -18.04
CA ILE A 847 6.11 62.74 -17.78
C ILE A 847 6.13 63.69 -18.98
N GLU A 848 6.25 63.16 -20.19
CA GLU A 848 6.20 63.92 -21.40
C GLU A 848 4.82 64.60 -21.62
N SER A 849 3.74 63.82 -21.40
CA SER A 849 2.36 64.30 -21.53
C SER A 849 2.02 65.45 -20.59
N VAL A 850 2.66 65.50 -19.39
CA VAL A 850 2.47 66.64 -18.46
C VAL A 850 3.41 67.83 -18.74
N GLY A 851 4.05 67.84 -19.90
CA GLY A 851 4.77 69.01 -20.42
C GLY A 851 6.26 69.10 -20.04
N MET A 852 6.82 67.97 -19.57
CA MET A 852 8.23 67.91 -19.14
C MET A 852 9.09 67.19 -20.20
N SER A 853 9.40 67.89 -21.28
CA SER A 853 10.32 67.38 -22.31
C SER A 853 11.77 67.30 -21.80
N LYS A 854 12.59 66.39 -22.39
CA LYS A 854 14.01 66.24 -22.04
C LYS A 854 14.81 67.54 -22.08
N LYS A 855 14.53 68.47 -23.00
CA LYS A 855 15.18 69.80 -23.07
C LYS A 855 14.87 70.70 -21.87
N LYS A 856 13.73 70.58 -21.25
CA LYS A 856 13.35 71.39 -20.06
C LYS A 856 13.85 70.76 -18.74
N GLN A 857 14.23 69.47 -18.77
CA GLN A 857 14.77 68.80 -17.60
C GLN A 857 16.18 69.31 -17.25
N ASP A 858 16.95 69.83 -18.20
CA ASP A 858 18.34 70.28 -17.96
C ASP A 858 18.43 71.69 -17.31
N THR A 859 17.31 72.46 -17.35
CA THR A 859 17.32 73.85 -16.86
C THR A 859 16.86 74.02 -15.40
N ALA A 860 16.39 72.96 -14.77
CA ALA A 860 15.80 73.07 -13.43
C ALA A 860 16.27 71.96 -12.51
N LYS A 861 17.57 72.06 -12.04
CA LYS A 861 18.21 71.07 -11.11
C LYS A 861 17.37 70.74 -9.86
N GLU A 862 16.50 71.60 -9.36
CA GLU A 862 15.67 71.37 -8.18
C GLU A 862 14.36 70.68 -8.46
N ILE A 863 13.79 70.94 -9.66
CA ILE A 863 12.60 70.19 -10.15
C ILE A 863 13.01 68.76 -10.53
N MET A 864 14.25 68.62 -11.00
CA MET A 864 14.85 67.29 -11.21
C MET A 864 14.92 66.46 -9.91
N THR A 865 14.96 67.07 -8.71
CA THR A 865 14.97 66.33 -7.46
C THR A 865 13.63 65.68 -7.18
N PHE A 866 12.52 66.30 -7.60
CA PHE A 866 11.17 65.65 -7.52
C PHE A 866 11.07 64.46 -8.47
N PHE A 867 11.39 64.66 -9.73
CA PHE A 867 11.29 63.59 -10.71
C PHE A 867 12.46 62.59 -10.53
N ALA A 868 13.59 62.97 -9.98
CA ALA A 868 14.63 62.06 -9.57
C ALA A 868 14.22 61.20 -8.33
N LYS A 869 13.39 61.76 -7.41
CA LYS A 869 12.79 61.02 -6.32
C LYS A 869 11.73 60.05 -6.84
N VAL A 870 10.89 60.48 -7.75
CA VAL A 870 10.00 59.57 -8.48
C VAL A 870 10.79 58.57 -9.34
N LYS A 871 11.92 59.01 -9.97
CA LYS A 871 12.82 58.16 -10.73
C LYS A 871 13.61 57.18 -9.84
N ASN A 872 14.13 57.67 -8.70
CA ASN A 872 14.91 56.80 -7.79
C ASN A 872 14.03 55.84 -7.00
N PHE A 873 12.72 56.13 -6.92
CA PHE A 873 11.71 55.22 -6.42
C PHE A 873 11.63 53.90 -7.23
N PHE A 874 11.65 54.03 -8.54
CA PHE A 874 11.56 52.88 -9.45
C PHE A 874 12.94 52.41 -9.99
N ARG A 875 14.04 53.13 -9.74
CA ARG A 875 15.43 52.69 -9.98
C ARG A 875 16.13 52.43 -8.65
N GLY A 876 16.44 51.23 -8.31
CA GLY A 876 17.46 50.96 -7.29
C GLY A 876 18.75 51.68 -7.65
N LYS A 877 19.32 52.51 -6.74
CA LYS A 877 20.59 53.26 -7.00
C LYS A 877 21.68 52.32 -7.51
N LYS A 878 22.28 52.65 -8.63
CA LYS A 878 23.63 52.14 -8.97
C LYS A 878 24.63 52.62 -7.90
N ASN A 879 25.03 51.75 -6.99
CA ASN A 879 26.26 51.97 -6.24
C ASN A 879 27.44 51.60 -7.12
N VAL A 880 28.14 52.63 -7.61
CA VAL A 880 29.48 52.49 -8.14
C VAL A 880 30.41 52.47 -6.93
N SER A 881 30.85 51.33 -6.50
CA SER A 881 32.16 51.16 -5.86
C SER A 881 32.65 49.75 -6.24
N GLY A 882 33.71 49.77 -7.05
CA GLY A 882 34.39 48.56 -7.43
C GLY A 882 35.07 47.92 -6.23
N LYS A 883 34.83 46.63 -6.10
CA LYS A 883 35.78 45.63 -5.58
C LYS A 883 35.34 44.28 -6.08
N ASN A 884 36.23 43.68 -6.82
CA ASN A 884 36.11 42.27 -7.29
C ASN A 884 35.98 41.36 -6.11
N ILE A 885 34.94 40.51 -6.13
CA ILE A 885 34.92 39.25 -5.39
C ILE A 885 34.22 38.22 -6.31
N SER A 886 34.87 37.10 -6.41
CA SER A 886 34.69 35.95 -7.23
C SER A 886 33.27 35.35 -7.25
N GLU A 887 32.98 34.76 -8.38
CA GLU A 887 31.81 33.90 -8.71
C GLU A 887 31.60 32.81 -7.68
N GLY A 888 30.34 32.73 -7.18
CA GLY A 888 29.81 31.59 -6.48
C GLY A 888 28.40 31.36 -6.99
N GLU A 889 28.22 30.27 -7.72
CA GLU A 889 26.95 29.81 -8.27
C GLU A 889 25.93 29.56 -7.16
N GLY A 890 24.81 30.28 -7.18
CA GLY A 890 23.64 30.03 -6.36
C GLY A 890 22.39 30.11 -7.22
N LYS A 891 21.88 28.95 -7.62
CA LYS A 891 20.59 28.79 -8.29
C LYS A 891 19.47 28.96 -7.25
N ASP A 892 18.78 30.09 -7.27
CA ASP A 892 17.47 30.22 -6.65
C ASP A 892 16.59 31.14 -7.50
N VAL A 893 15.83 30.51 -8.37
CA VAL A 893 14.75 31.14 -9.13
C VAL A 893 13.49 30.93 -8.35
N LEU A 894 12.83 32.02 -7.89
CA LEU A 894 11.47 31.95 -7.37
C LEU A 894 10.51 31.90 -8.57
N LEU A 895 10.46 30.73 -9.18
CA LEU A 895 9.27 30.23 -9.84
C LEU A 895 8.39 29.69 -8.69
N LEU A 896 7.10 29.91 -8.77
CA LEU A 896 6.15 29.03 -8.12
C LEU A 896 6.38 27.66 -8.76
N GLU A 897 7.40 26.94 -8.28
CA GLU A 897 7.53 25.52 -8.56
C GLU A 897 6.38 24.86 -7.81
N PHE A 898 5.29 24.64 -8.52
CA PHE A 898 4.39 23.56 -8.19
C PHE A 898 5.19 22.28 -8.41
N GLU A 899 5.87 21.80 -7.38
CA GLU A 899 6.31 20.42 -7.39
C GLU A 899 5.05 19.57 -7.61
N PRO A 900 5.04 18.68 -8.59
CA PRO A 900 3.95 17.75 -8.74
C PRO A 900 3.90 16.94 -7.45
N ILE A 901 2.72 16.82 -6.86
CA ILE A 901 2.42 15.86 -5.82
C ILE A 901 2.69 14.49 -6.45
N ASN A 902 3.89 13.96 -6.23
CA ASN A 902 4.22 12.59 -6.57
C ASN A 902 3.56 11.70 -5.50
N ASN A 903 2.49 11.02 -5.91
CA ASN A 903 2.01 9.83 -5.22
C ASN A 903 2.95 8.65 -5.43
#